data_6c5ecdffb7f9ac1459eef62f949d8d3a
#
_entry.id   6c5ecdffb7f9ac1459eef62f949d8d3a
#
_cell.length_a   1.000
_cell.length_b   1.000
_cell.length_c   1.000
_cell.angle_alpha   90.00
_cell.angle_beta   90.00
_cell.angle_gamma   90.00
#
_symmetry.space_group_name_H-M   'P 1'
#
loop_
_entity.id
_entity.type
_entity.pdbx_description
1 polymer ?
#
loop_
_entity_poly.entity_id
_entity_poly.type
_entity_poly.pdbx_seq_one_letter_code
_entity_poly.pdbx_strand_id
1 'polypeptide(L)'
;MTSFDTTVVICAYTEERWDDLTAAVASARDQSAPPREIIVVIDHNPELERRAAAEFVGVTVVPNAGRRGLSGARNTAVGLAKGDVIAFLDDDAEAAPDWLEQLLAGYRDRDVLAVGGSARPRWPGGQRPAKLPAGRGSVHGELDWVVGCTYTGQPTAEAPVRNLMGCNMSFRREAFTLAGLFSEDLGRIGRTPLGCEETELCIRLRQASPGARIVFRPQAVVRHRVTPERTTWAYLRRRGWGEGLSKAYVSRLVGSEAALSTERDYLSRTIPAAVVREFGRLALFRTSGAAGVLGLVTVVSSTAAGYLRGKAQIRPARPRPSSSLVHGPIHIATVDARTAPEELPVPHRPVGHYRAAQVLVRDGDRTLDVLLLPVERGVVRLPKLATAPAPRRRPEFTRPPVSVVIPTAYRKRQAVASARAALAAGYPDLEVIVVDNLPRLPEGDDWLRADVETLGARYVVEPRKGVSIARNTGARVASHGLIAFVDENITVEPGWFDAVTEEFAADPAVGCVTSLVLPASLETDAEVLFERLKGYSNSVRWQRIDRDTAREDPLYPLSMARYGPGSCATWRREVFEELGGFDPLLGAGTPTMAGEDLDLFVRLAYAGGAVVHTPHAVARHIHRADWLELRERMRGYGVGLAAMLVLSVRRRPVSAFSILRRVPRGAARLASRTPELPLSDRAARSRLRQLRRDERLGLLGGAAALMRARGEAGSGRR
;
A
#
# COMPACT_ATOMS: atom_id res chain seq x y z
N MET A 1 20.96 -27.74 34.69
CA MET A 1 21.06 -26.93 33.46
C MET A 1 20.11 -27.54 32.46
N THR A 2 19.09 -26.84 32.02
CA THR A 2 18.21 -27.32 30.94
C THR A 2 19.03 -27.39 29.67
N SER A 3 19.33 -28.63 29.22
CA SER A 3 19.97 -28.86 27.94
C SER A 3 18.96 -28.57 26.85
N PHE A 4 19.25 -27.59 25.98
CA PHE A 4 18.45 -27.33 24.78
C PHE A 4 19.03 -28.08 23.62
N ASP A 5 18.22 -28.83 22.91
CA ASP A 5 18.56 -29.32 21.59
C ASP A 5 18.61 -28.12 20.61
N THR A 6 19.73 -27.99 19.89
CA THR A 6 19.94 -26.81 19.03
C THR A 6 20.19 -27.24 17.58
N THR A 7 19.51 -26.58 16.65
CA THR A 7 19.80 -26.62 15.21
C THR A 7 20.59 -25.39 14.82
N VAL A 8 21.77 -25.54 14.20
CA VAL A 8 22.48 -24.42 13.56
C VAL A 8 22.13 -24.38 12.08
N VAL A 9 21.76 -23.22 11.59
CA VAL A 9 21.35 -22.98 10.19
C VAL A 9 22.34 -22.03 9.52
N ILE A 10 22.85 -22.46 8.35
CA ILE A 10 23.72 -21.66 7.49
C ILE A 10 23.07 -21.60 6.10
N CYS A 11 22.88 -20.38 5.53
CA CYS A 11 22.30 -20.20 4.20
C CYS A 11 23.36 -19.70 3.24
N ALA A 12 23.54 -20.37 2.08
CA ALA A 12 24.53 -20.00 1.06
C ALA A 12 23.91 -19.97 -0.33
N TYR A 13 24.49 -19.17 -1.26
CA TYR A 13 23.93 -18.98 -2.60
C TYR A 13 24.96 -18.91 -3.73
N THR A 14 26.27 -18.81 -3.42
CA THR A 14 27.34 -18.63 -4.42
C THR A 14 28.60 -19.40 -4.05
N GLU A 15 29.25 -19.97 -5.03
CA GLU A 15 30.54 -20.67 -4.87
C GLU A 15 31.70 -19.70 -4.58
N GLU A 16 31.57 -18.42 -4.91
CA GLU A 16 32.58 -17.39 -4.63
C GLU A 16 32.92 -17.26 -3.14
N ARG A 17 32.08 -17.82 -2.26
CA ARG A 17 32.24 -17.84 -0.81
C ARG A 17 32.50 -19.25 -0.25
N TRP A 18 32.99 -20.16 -1.07
CA TRP A 18 33.19 -21.53 -0.65
C TRP A 18 34.06 -21.64 0.60
N ASP A 19 35.20 -20.93 0.63
CA ASP A 19 36.12 -20.96 1.78
C ASP A 19 35.48 -20.38 3.05
N ASP A 20 34.66 -19.32 2.88
CA ASP A 20 33.91 -18.74 3.99
C ASP A 20 32.86 -19.73 4.52
N LEU A 21 32.07 -20.35 3.63
CA LEU A 21 31.07 -21.36 3.98
C LEU A 21 31.71 -22.53 4.70
N THR A 22 32.86 -22.98 4.23
CA THR A 22 33.64 -24.10 4.87
C THR A 22 34.06 -23.69 6.28
N ALA A 23 34.59 -22.46 6.47
CA ALA A 23 34.95 -21.96 7.78
C ALA A 23 33.75 -21.79 8.71
N ALA A 24 32.60 -21.31 8.19
CA ALA A 24 31.36 -21.20 8.96
C ALA A 24 30.86 -22.56 9.45
N VAL A 25 30.83 -23.59 8.58
CA VAL A 25 30.45 -24.95 8.93
C VAL A 25 31.41 -25.57 9.94
N ALA A 26 32.72 -25.39 9.75
CA ALA A 26 33.73 -25.89 10.70
C ALA A 26 33.54 -25.24 12.08
N SER A 27 33.37 -23.90 12.14
CA SER A 27 33.17 -23.18 13.40
C SER A 27 31.88 -23.58 14.13
N ALA A 28 30.85 -23.98 13.38
CA ALA A 28 29.58 -24.47 13.96
C ALA A 28 29.71 -25.91 14.51
N ARG A 29 30.62 -26.72 13.97
CA ARG A 29 30.93 -28.06 14.48
C ARG A 29 31.79 -28.02 15.75
N ASP A 30 32.76 -27.12 15.79
CA ASP A 30 33.75 -27.01 16.84
C ASP A 30 33.31 -26.21 18.05
N GLN A 31 32.00 -26.28 18.39
CA GLN A 31 31.43 -25.58 19.53
C GLN A 31 31.62 -26.32 20.85
N SER A 32 31.89 -25.60 21.96
CA SER A 32 31.97 -26.16 23.33
C SER A 32 30.64 -26.83 23.73
N ALA A 33 29.52 -26.34 23.24
CA ALA A 33 28.21 -26.97 23.32
C ALA A 33 27.80 -27.40 21.91
N PRO A 34 28.04 -28.66 21.50
CA PRO A 34 27.81 -29.10 20.13
C PRO A 34 26.32 -29.03 19.78
N PRO A 35 25.96 -28.57 18.58
CA PRO A 35 24.58 -28.58 18.14
C PRO A 35 24.09 -29.99 17.88
N ARG A 36 22.79 -30.24 18.03
CA ARG A 36 22.13 -31.49 17.64
C ARG A 36 22.28 -31.77 16.14
N GLU A 37 22.20 -30.74 15.34
CA GLU A 37 22.31 -30.80 13.88
C GLU A 37 22.75 -29.47 13.29
N ILE A 38 23.37 -29.53 12.12
CA ILE A 38 23.70 -28.38 11.29
C ILE A 38 22.96 -28.55 9.95
N ILE A 39 22.22 -27.54 9.54
CA ILE A 39 21.50 -27.49 8.27
C ILE A 39 22.11 -26.40 7.40
N VAL A 40 22.64 -26.79 6.25
CA VAL A 40 23.09 -25.85 5.20
C VAL A 40 22.03 -25.78 4.12
N VAL A 41 21.43 -24.59 3.90
CA VAL A 41 20.43 -24.38 2.86
C VAL A 41 21.04 -23.62 1.70
N ILE A 42 20.98 -24.23 0.52
CA ILE A 42 21.52 -23.65 -0.72
C ILE A 42 20.43 -22.94 -1.51
N ASP A 43 20.58 -21.64 -1.70
CA ASP A 43 19.56 -20.80 -2.35
C ASP A 43 19.66 -20.85 -3.88
N HIS A 44 18.96 -21.81 -4.51
CA HIS A 44 18.81 -21.97 -5.96
C HIS A 44 20.15 -22.02 -6.72
N ASN A 45 21.11 -22.79 -6.20
CA ASN A 45 22.39 -23.07 -6.83
C ASN A 45 22.72 -24.58 -6.78
N PRO A 46 22.33 -25.37 -7.79
CA PRO A 46 22.51 -26.82 -7.79
C PRO A 46 23.97 -27.28 -7.79
N GLU A 47 24.90 -26.47 -8.26
CA GLU A 47 26.32 -26.79 -8.29
C GLU A 47 26.93 -26.69 -6.90
N LEU A 48 26.66 -25.58 -6.21
CA LEU A 48 27.04 -25.41 -4.81
C LEU A 48 26.40 -26.48 -3.91
N GLU A 49 25.14 -26.86 -4.17
CA GLU A 49 24.44 -27.91 -3.43
C GLU A 49 25.16 -29.26 -3.55
N ARG A 50 25.47 -29.71 -4.78
CA ARG A 50 26.19 -30.96 -5.03
C ARG A 50 27.55 -30.96 -4.34
N ARG A 51 28.29 -29.87 -4.43
CA ARG A 51 29.59 -29.71 -3.79
C ARG A 51 29.49 -29.78 -2.25
N ALA A 52 28.56 -29.00 -1.68
CA ALA A 52 28.34 -28.94 -0.24
C ALA A 52 27.90 -30.32 0.32
N ALA A 53 26.99 -31.01 -0.38
CA ALA A 53 26.55 -32.36 0.01
C ALA A 53 27.67 -33.39 -0.03
N ALA A 54 28.63 -33.27 -0.95
CA ALA A 54 29.79 -34.19 -1.05
C ALA A 54 30.85 -33.90 0.03
N GLU A 55 31.09 -32.61 0.36
CA GLU A 55 32.21 -32.23 1.23
C GLU A 55 31.83 -32.07 2.72
N PHE A 56 30.57 -31.78 3.05
CA PHE A 56 30.14 -31.56 4.45
C PHE A 56 29.55 -32.83 5.07
N VAL A 57 30.39 -33.82 5.35
CA VAL A 57 29.97 -35.06 6.03
C VAL A 57 29.32 -34.77 7.38
N GLY A 58 28.16 -35.37 7.67
CA GLY A 58 27.42 -35.17 8.93
C GLY A 58 26.66 -33.86 9.05
N VAL A 59 26.54 -33.09 7.95
CA VAL A 59 25.69 -31.87 7.83
C VAL A 59 24.54 -32.18 6.90
N THR A 60 23.35 -31.68 7.23
CA THR A 60 22.19 -31.78 6.36
C THR A 60 22.25 -30.65 5.32
N VAL A 61 22.55 -30.98 4.07
CA VAL A 61 22.55 -30.01 2.97
C VAL A 61 21.25 -30.15 2.17
N VAL A 62 20.53 -29.06 1.98
CA VAL A 62 19.23 -29.05 1.27
C VAL A 62 19.09 -27.83 0.36
N PRO A 63 18.36 -27.96 -0.76
CA PRO A 63 18.00 -26.81 -1.57
C PRO A 63 16.95 -25.94 -0.86
N ASN A 64 16.93 -24.64 -1.16
CA ASN A 64 15.85 -23.75 -0.75
C ASN A 64 14.54 -24.15 -1.45
N ALA A 65 13.58 -24.67 -0.67
CA ALA A 65 12.25 -25.06 -1.17
C ALA A 65 11.29 -23.87 -1.33
N GLY A 66 11.64 -22.72 -0.72
CA GLY A 66 10.85 -21.50 -0.78
C GLY A 66 11.25 -20.57 -1.94
N ARG A 67 10.78 -19.34 -1.87
CA ARG A 67 11.14 -18.30 -2.82
C ARG A 67 12.63 -17.98 -2.74
N ARG A 68 13.26 -17.73 -3.90
CA ARG A 68 14.68 -17.31 -3.96
C ARG A 68 14.95 -16.11 -3.06
N GLY A 69 15.97 -16.22 -2.21
CA GLY A 69 16.40 -15.20 -1.26
C GLY A 69 16.59 -15.73 0.15
N LEU A 70 17.24 -14.93 1.00
CA LEU A 70 17.66 -15.33 2.34
C LEU A 70 16.49 -15.74 3.24
N SER A 71 15.35 -15.04 3.17
CA SER A 71 14.15 -15.38 3.95
C SER A 71 13.58 -16.74 3.57
N GLY A 72 13.49 -17.06 2.27
CA GLY A 72 13.03 -18.40 1.80
C GLY A 72 13.96 -19.52 2.26
N ALA A 73 15.28 -19.31 2.18
CA ALA A 73 16.26 -20.28 2.65
C ALA A 73 16.15 -20.51 4.16
N ARG A 74 16.05 -19.45 4.97
CA ARG A 74 15.84 -19.57 6.43
C ARG A 74 14.52 -20.26 6.76
N ASN A 75 13.44 -19.97 6.04
CA ASN A 75 12.14 -20.61 6.22
C ASN A 75 12.20 -22.12 5.92
N THR A 76 12.92 -22.50 4.87
CA THR A 76 13.18 -23.91 4.55
C THR A 76 13.88 -24.63 5.73
N ALA A 77 14.91 -24.00 6.30
CA ALA A 77 15.61 -24.56 7.46
C ALA A 77 14.71 -24.66 8.70
N VAL A 78 13.90 -23.64 8.99
CA VAL A 78 12.97 -23.66 10.14
C VAL A 78 11.99 -24.83 10.04
N GLY A 79 11.52 -25.14 8.83
CA GLY A 79 10.61 -26.27 8.59
C GLY A 79 11.28 -27.64 8.82
N LEU A 80 12.59 -27.74 8.68
CA LEU A 80 13.35 -29.00 8.83
C LEU A 80 14.00 -29.15 10.21
N ALA A 81 14.25 -28.03 10.89
CA ALA A 81 14.98 -28.00 12.17
C ALA A 81 14.28 -28.85 13.24
N LYS A 82 15.06 -29.61 14.01
CA LYS A 82 14.60 -30.51 15.09
C LYS A 82 14.93 -29.98 16.49
N GLY A 83 15.82 -28.99 16.60
CA GLY A 83 16.22 -28.40 17.88
C GLY A 83 15.14 -27.53 18.52
N ASP A 84 15.16 -27.38 19.85
CA ASP A 84 14.29 -26.47 20.60
C ASP A 84 14.63 -24.99 20.32
N VAL A 85 15.90 -24.74 20.02
CA VAL A 85 16.47 -23.47 19.62
C VAL A 85 17.06 -23.59 18.22
N ILE A 86 16.75 -22.62 17.36
CA ILE A 86 17.28 -22.53 16.00
C ILE A 86 18.21 -21.33 15.94
N ALA A 87 19.50 -21.57 15.75
CA ALA A 87 20.54 -20.56 15.67
C ALA A 87 20.96 -20.34 14.21
N PHE A 88 21.01 -19.08 13.77
CA PHE A 88 21.37 -18.68 12.41
C PHE A 88 22.76 -18.06 12.39
N LEU A 89 23.61 -18.58 11.51
CA LEU A 89 24.96 -18.09 11.22
C LEU A 89 25.06 -17.81 9.71
N ASP A 90 25.57 -16.63 9.32
CA ASP A 90 25.75 -16.33 7.89
C ASP A 90 26.94 -17.11 7.30
N ASP A 91 26.91 -17.35 5.98
CA ASP A 91 27.94 -18.11 5.24
C ASP A 91 29.32 -17.42 5.24
N ASP A 92 29.42 -16.15 5.63
CA ASP A 92 30.63 -15.36 5.75
C ASP A 92 30.97 -14.96 7.20
N ALA A 93 30.47 -15.75 8.17
CA ALA A 93 30.70 -15.57 9.61
C ALA A 93 31.28 -16.80 10.26
N GLU A 94 32.28 -16.65 11.10
CA GLU A 94 32.90 -17.71 11.92
C GLU A 94 32.48 -17.54 13.38
N ALA A 95 31.89 -18.55 13.97
CA ALA A 95 31.49 -18.59 15.37
C ALA A 95 32.70 -18.74 16.31
N ALA A 96 32.71 -18.02 17.44
CA ALA A 96 33.68 -18.28 18.50
C ALA A 96 33.42 -19.68 19.12
N PRO A 97 34.44 -20.37 19.73
CA PRO A 97 34.27 -21.72 20.24
C PRO A 97 33.15 -21.88 21.27
N ASP A 98 32.81 -20.86 22.01
CA ASP A 98 31.78 -20.85 23.04
C ASP A 98 30.47 -20.11 22.58
N TRP A 99 30.36 -19.76 21.31
CA TRP A 99 29.30 -18.98 20.75
C TRP A 99 27.91 -19.55 21.06
N LEU A 100 27.73 -20.87 20.83
CA LEU A 100 26.43 -21.53 21.03
C LEU A 100 26.08 -21.62 22.51
N GLU A 101 27.06 -21.92 23.36
CA GLU A 101 26.90 -21.90 24.83
C GLU A 101 26.45 -20.51 25.33
N GLN A 102 27.09 -19.46 24.81
CA GLN A 102 26.72 -18.09 25.17
C GLN A 102 25.30 -17.69 24.67
N LEU A 103 24.87 -18.12 23.49
CA LEU A 103 23.49 -17.92 23.03
C LEU A 103 22.51 -18.66 23.95
N LEU A 104 22.75 -19.94 24.24
CA LEU A 104 21.88 -20.77 25.05
C LEU A 104 21.74 -20.26 26.49
N ALA A 105 22.79 -19.71 27.05
CA ALA A 105 22.74 -19.06 28.38
C ALA A 105 21.74 -17.91 28.47
N GLY A 106 21.37 -17.27 27.36
CA GLY A 106 20.34 -16.23 27.33
C GLY A 106 18.91 -16.77 27.48
N TYR A 107 18.67 -18.06 27.28
CA TYR A 107 17.34 -18.69 27.37
C TYR A 107 16.99 -19.23 28.76
N ARG A 108 17.70 -18.83 29.81
CA ARG A 108 17.39 -19.25 31.20
C ARG A 108 16.00 -18.81 31.64
N ASP A 109 15.56 -17.66 31.15
CA ASP A 109 14.20 -17.16 31.32
C ASP A 109 13.29 -17.69 30.20
N ARG A 110 12.13 -18.21 30.55
CA ARG A 110 11.16 -18.76 29.59
C ARG A 110 10.56 -17.70 28.66
N ASP A 111 10.48 -16.46 29.12
CA ASP A 111 9.97 -15.34 28.34
C ASP A 111 10.95 -14.86 27.27
N VAL A 112 12.22 -15.31 27.32
CA VAL A 112 13.21 -15.03 26.28
C VAL A 112 12.97 -15.97 25.10
N LEU A 113 12.43 -15.41 24.02
CA LEU A 113 12.11 -16.13 22.77
C LEU A 113 13.16 -15.97 21.67
N ALA A 114 14.05 -15.00 21.82
CA ALA A 114 15.13 -14.78 20.86
C ALA A 114 16.38 -14.21 21.56
N VAL A 115 17.55 -14.71 21.14
CA VAL A 115 18.85 -14.27 21.62
C VAL A 115 19.78 -14.03 20.44
N GLY A 116 20.50 -12.91 20.46
CA GLY A 116 21.53 -12.62 19.47
C GLY A 116 22.81 -12.15 20.12
N GLY A 117 23.88 -12.19 19.35
CA GLY A 117 25.22 -11.87 19.84
C GLY A 117 25.93 -10.80 19.02
N SER A 118 27.20 -10.59 19.37
CA SER A 118 28.07 -9.61 18.74
C SER A 118 28.70 -10.16 17.44
N ALA A 119 28.67 -9.34 16.38
CA ALA A 119 29.38 -9.60 15.13
C ALA A 119 30.58 -8.67 15.03
N ARG A 120 31.78 -9.22 15.12
CA ARG A 120 33.04 -8.46 15.04
C ARG A 120 33.56 -8.45 13.59
N PRO A 121 33.88 -7.29 13.03
CA PRO A 121 34.37 -7.23 11.67
C PRO A 121 35.79 -7.80 11.52
N ARG A 122 35.99 -8.68 10.54
CA ARG A 122 37.30 -9.09 10.05
C ARG A 122 37.65 -8.25 8.83
N TRP A 123 38.39 -7.17 9.06
CA TRP A 123 38.69 -6.16 8.03
C TRP A 123 39.66 -6.69 6.98
N PRO A 124 39.53 -6.31 5.70
CA PRO A 124 40.51 -6.62 4.67
C PRO A 124 41.86 -5.97 5.02
N GLY A 125 42.93 -6.76 4.95
CA GLY A 125 44.27 -6.31 5.37
C GLY A 125 44.43 -6.03 6.87
N GLY A 126 43.46 -6.47 7.72
CA GLY A 126 43.54 -6.29 9.17
C GLY A 126 43.26 -4.89 9.68
N GLN A 127 42.99 -3.91 8.79
CA GLN A 127 42.85 -2.50 9.17
C GLN A 127 41.45 -1.94 8.86
N ARG A 128 40.90 -1.21 9.85
CA ARG A 128 39.66 -0.48 9.69
C ARG A 128 39.79 0.69 8.70
N PRO A 129 38.97 0.81 7.69
CA PRO A 129 38.95 1.94 6.78
C PRO A 129 38.59 3.25 7.49
N ALA A 130 39.31 4.35 7.21
CA ALA A 130 39.06 5.66 7.82
C ALA A 130 37.64 6.22 7.64
N LYS A 131 36.95 5.84 6.54
CA LYS A 131 35.55 6.22 6.24
C LYS A 131 34.51 5.48 7.10
N LEU A 132 34.93 4.46 7.84
CA LEU A 132 34.13 3.74 8.85
C LEU A 132 34.69 4.07 10.25
N PRO A 133 34.39 5.25 10.80
CA PRO A 133 35.03 5.75 12.01
C PRO A 133 34.67 4.89 13.24
N ALA A 134 35.56 4.91 14.22
CA ALA A 134 35.35 4.32 15.54
C ALA A 134 36.04 5.13 16.63
N GLY A 135 35.57 5.01 17.87
CA GLY A 135 36.24 5.53 19.05
C GLY A 135 37.64 4.94 19.22
N ARG A 136 38.53 5.66 19.95
CA ARG A 136 39.87 5.15 20.25
C ARG A 136 39.77 3.90 21.12
N GLY A 137 40.39 2.80 20.69
CA GLY A 137 40.31 1.51 21.40
C GLY A 137 38.97 0.76 21.28
N SER A 138 38.00 1.31 20.55
CA SER A 138 36.72 0.64 20.33
C SER A 138 36.84 -0.44 19.27
N VAL A 139 36.28 -1.63 19.56
CA VAL A 139 36.13 -2.73 18.60
C VAL A 139 35.10 -2.37 17.54
N HIS A 140 34.08 -1.62 17.90
CA HIS A 140 32.94 -1.27 17.05
C HIS A 140 32.93 0.21 16.69
N GLY A 141 32.63 0.50 15.43
CA GLY A 141 32.38 1.87 14.93
C GLY A 141 30.90 2.13 14.76
N GLU A 142 30.56 3.41 14.59
CA GLU A 142 29.18 3.84 14.46
C GLU A 142 28.53 3.30 13.19
N LEU A 143 29.29 3.13 12.12
CA LEU A 143 28.80 2.68 10.81
C LEU A 143 29.01 1.18 10.54
N ASP A 144 29.43 0.37 11.52
CA ASP A 144 29.75 -1.06 11.30
C ASP A 144 28.53 -1.89 10.87
N TRP A 145 27.33 -1.44 11.18
CA TRP A 145 26.11 -2.07 10.68
C TRP A 145 26.02 -2.08 9.13
N VAL A 146 26.67 -1.12 8.46
CA VAL A 146 26.69 -1.06 6.98
C VAL A 146 27.40 -2.30 6.40
N VAL A 147 28.40 -2.80 7.10
CA VAL A 147 29.13 -4.00 6.70
C VAL A 147 28.62 -5.29 7.37
N GLY A 148 27.49 -5.20 8.10
CA GLY A 148 26.85 -6.34 8.74
C GLY A 148 27.37 -6.69 10.14
N CYS A 149 28.01 -5.74 10.83
CA CYS A 149 28.64 -5.95 12.14
C CYS A 149 27.99 -5.14 13.25
N THR A 150 28.22 -5.56 14.49
CA THR A 150 27.81 -4.82 15.69
C THR A 150 28.42 -3.42 15.68
N TYR A 151 27.64 -2.43 16.07
CA TYR A 151 28.00 -1.01 15.97
C TYR A 151 27.88 -0.27 17.30
N THR A 152 28.57 0.86 17.41
CA THR A 152 28.48 1.75 18.59
C THR A 152 27.05 2.24 18.78
N GLY A 153 26.50 2.02 19.96
CA GLY A 153 25.11 2.30 20.31
C GLY A 153 24.31 1.04 20.62
N GLN A 154 24.84 -0.15 20.32
CA GLN A 154 24.29 -1.40 20.84
C GLN A 154 24.76 -1.65 22.30
N PRO A 155 24.01 -2.45 23.08
CA PRO A 155 24.38 -2.76 24.47
C PRO A 155 25.78 -3.40 24.57
N THR A 156 26.53 -3.02 25.60
CA THR A 156 27.85 -3.61 25.92
C THR A 156 27.79 -4.74 26.97
N ALA A 157 26.64 -4.91 27.59
CA ALA A 157 26.29 -6.00 28.51
C ALA A 157 25.02 -6.69 28.00
N GLU A 158 24.66 -7.82 28.61
CA GLU A 158 23.38 -8.47 28.32
C GLU A 158 22.22 -7.52 28.59
N ALA A 159 21.37 -7.32 27.59
CA ALA A 159 20.24 -6.40 27.67
C ALA A 159 19.09 -6.76 26.70
N PRO A 160 17.85 -6.39 27.04
CA PRO A 160 16.74 -6.47 26.09
C PRO A 160 16.99 -5.54 24.90
N VAL A 161 16.68 -6.03 23.69
CA VAL A 161 16.79 -5.23 22.45
C VAL A 161 15.50 -5.33 21.64
N ARG A 162 15.32 -4.40 20.69
CA ARG A 162 14.19 -4.44 19.76
C ARG A 162 14.32 -5.57 18.74
N ASN A 163 15.50 -5.76 18.20
CA ASN A 163 15.81 -6.73 17.16
C ASN A 163 17.27 -7.19 17.23
N LEU A 164 17.53 -8.30 16.60
CA LEU A 164 18.84 -8.94 16.49
C LEU A 164 19.52 -8.59 15.16
N MET A 165 20.77 -9.03 14.99
CA MET A 165 21.49 -8.98 13.72
C MET A 165 21.38 -10.32 13.00
N GLY A 166 21.04 -10.30 11.71
CA GLY A 166 20.76 -11.51 10.93
C GLY A 166 21.90 -12.52 10.86
N CYS A 167 23.16 -12.08 10.98
CA CYS A 167 24.33 -12.94 10.95
C CYS A 167 24.64 -13.65 12.29
N ASN A 168 23.96 -13.29 13.39
CA ASN A 168 24.19 -13.83 14.72
C ASN A 168 22.92 -13.73 15.56
N MET A 169 21.99 -14.62 15.33
CA MET A 169 20.69 -14.64 16.00
C MET A 169 20.22 -16.07 16.24
N SER A 170 19.39 -16.25 17.27
CA SER A 170 18.72 -17.51 17.55
C SER A 170 17.30 -17.26 18.04
N PHE A 171 16.43 -18.25 17.85
CA PHE A 171 15.04 -18.21 18.27
C PHE A 171 14.63 -19.52 18.89
N ARG A 172 13.79 -19.50 19.96
CA ARG A 172 13.03 -20.68 20.33
C ARG A 172 12.13 -21.08 19.16
N ARG A 173 11.95 -22.37 18.93
CA ARG A 173 11.05 -22.86 17.88
C ARG A 173 9.63 -22.27 18.00
N GLU A 174 9.13 -22.13 19.24
CA GLU A 174 7.82 -21.56 19.51
C GLU A 174 7.67 -20.11 19.02
N ALA A 175 8.75 -19.35 18.88
CA ALA A 175 8.72 -18.00 18.31
C ALA A 175 8.13 -17.98 16.90
N PHE A 176 8.44 -19.02 16.10
CA PHE A 176 7.91 -19.16 14.73
C PHE A 176 6.44 -19.61 14.73
N THR A 177 5.99 -20.30 15.77
CA THR A 177 4.56 -20.62 15.95
C THR A 177 3.75 -19.36 16.31
N LEU A 178 4.31 -18.51 17.17
CA LEU A 178 3.66 -17.28 17.65
C LEU A 178 3.66 -16.17 16.60
N ALA A 179 4.80 -15.95 15.95
CA ALA A 179 5.00 -14.83 15.04
C ALA A 179 4.94 -15.19 13.55
N GLY A 180 4.91 -16.49 13.20
CA GLY A 180 5.08 -16.96 11.82
C GLY A 180 6.52 -16.88 11.34
N LEU A 181 6.76 -17.25 10.08
CA LEU A 181 8.07 -17.36 9.46
C LEU A 181 8.63 -15.97 9.05
N PHE A 182 9.87 -15.93 8.56
CA PHE A 182 10.47 -14.72 7.97
C PHE A 182 9.65 -14.26 6.75
N SER A 183 9.44 -12.96 6.63
CA SER A 183 8.74 -12.39 5.48
C SER A 183 9.60 -12.54 4.21
N GLU A 184 9.10 -13.27 3.21
CA GLU A 184 9.80 -13.44 1.93
C GLU A 184 9.75 -12.18 1.04
N ASP A 185 9.00 -11.16 1.45
CA ASP A 185 9.00 -9.84 0.82
C ASP A 185 10.14 -8.94 1.30
N LEU A 186 10.82 -9.35 2.37
CA LEU A 186 12.01 -8.76 2.94
C LEU A 186 13.19 -9.73 2.80
N GLY A 187 14.41 -9.23 2.93
CA GLY A 187 15.62 -10.01 2.78
C GLY A 187 16.31 -9.81 1.44
N ARG A 188 17.56 -10.26 1.37
CA ARG A 188 18.40 -10.09 0.18
C ARG A 188 17.99 -11.06 -0.92
N ILE A 189 17.73 -10.52 -2.13
CA ILE A 189 17.50 -11.29 -3.36
C ILE A 189 18.54 -10.84 -4.38
N GLY A 190 19.58 -11.61 -4.61
CA GLY A 190 20.65 -11.29 -5.54
C GLY A 190 21.31 -9.95 -5.21
N ARG A 191 21.24 -8.96 -6.15
CA ARG A 191 21.81 -7.60 -5.97
C ARG A 191 20.87 -6.60 -5.32
N THR A 192 19.64 -6.98 -4.96
CA THR A 192 18.66 -6.09 -4.32
C THR A 192 19.04 -5.88 -2.86
N PRO A 193 19.27 -4.63 -2.40
CA PRO A 193 19.85 -4.37 -1.09
C PRO A 193 18.82 -4.34 0.05
N LEU A 194 17.69 -5.01 -0.09
CA LEU A 194 16.67 -5.10 0.96
C LEU A 194 17.13 -6.03 2.08
N GLY A 195 16.89 -5.65 3.31
CA GLY A 195 17.19 -6.41 4.54
C GLY A 195 16.11 -6.14 5.58
N CYS A 196 16.45 -6.33 6.87
CA CYS A 196 15.57 -6.12 8.03
C CYS A 196 14.43 -7.17 8.15
N GLU A 197 14.59 -8.35 7.55
CA GLU A 197 13.67 -9.48 7.75
C GLU A 197 13.67 -9.97 9.20
N GLU A 198 14.83 -9.98 9.84
CA GLU A 198 14.99 -10.29 11.26
C GLU A 198 14.38 -9.21 12.17
N THR A 199 14.52 -7.95 11.75
CA THR A 199 13.94 -6.81 12.48
C THR A 199 12.41 -6.88 12.45
N GLU A 200 11.83 -7.18 11.30
CA GLU A 200 10.38 -7.35 11.12
C GLU A 200 9.86 -8.51 11.97
N LEU A 201 10.51 -9.68 11.92
CA LEU A 201 10.14 -10.85 12.70
C LEU A 201 10.19 -10.55 14.22
N CYS A 202 11.25 -9.91 14.70
CA CYS A 202 11.41 -9.55 16.10
C CYS A 202 10.29 -8.60 16.60
N ILE A 203 9.90 -7.61 15.79
CA ILE A 203 8.83 -6.69 16.16
C ILE A 203 7.49 -7.42 16.15
N ARG A 204 7.21 -8.24 15.13
CA ARG A 204 5.99 -9.05 15.01
C ARG A 204 5.86 -10.05 16.17
N LEU A 205 6.96 -10.66 16.60
CA LEU A 205 7.01 -11.54 17.76
C LEU A 205 6.56 -10.82 19.04
N ARG A 206 7.06 -9.62 19.30
CA ARG A 206 6.65 -8.80 20.47
C ARG A 206 5.21 -8.30 20.37
N GLN A 207 4.70 -8.09 19.16
CA GLN A 207 3.28 -7.73 18.94
C GLN A 207 2.36 -8.92 19.17
N ALA A 208 2.77 -10.13 18.77
CA ALA A 208 2.02 -11.37 18.98
C ALA A 208 2.07 -11.84 20.45
N SER A 209 3.18 -11.59 21.14
CA SER A 209 3.38 -11.94 22.54
C SER A 209 4.05 -10.76 23.30
N PRO A 210 3.26 -9.87 23.92
CA PRO A 210 3.79 -8.68 24.60
C PRO A 210 4.78 -8.97 25.74
N GLY A 211 4.72 -10.16 26.35
CA GLY A 211 5.70 -10.64 27.35
C GLY A 211 7.00 -11.17 26.75
N ALA A 212 7.06 -11.41 25.42
CA ALA A 212 8.23 -11.94 24.77
C ALA A 212 9.45 -11.01 24.88
N ARG A 213 10.57 -11.56 25.32
CA ARG A 213 11.84 -10.86 25.47
C ARG A 213 12.80 -11.28 24.36
N ILE A 214 13.46 -10.28 23.78
CA ILE A 214 14.53 -10.44 22.79
C ILE A 214 15.79 -9.89 23.46
N VAL A 215 16.83 -10.71 23.57
CA VAL A 215 18.02 -10.40 24.39
C VAL A 215 19.26 -10.36 23.50
N PHE A 216 20.08 -9.34 23.70
CA PHE A 216 21.42 -9.24 23.12
C PHE A 216 22.46 -9.66 24.16
N ARG A 217 23.31 -10.64 23.79
CA ARG A 217 24.44 -11.12 24.60
C ARG A 217 25.74 -10.85 23.87
N PRO A 218 26.50 -9.83 24.26
CA PRO A 218 27.74 -9.47 23.54
C PRO A 218 28.84 -10.53 23.64
N GLN A 219 28.73 -11.49 24.54
CA GLN A 219 29.65 -12.62 24.69
C GLN A 219 29.47 -13.69 23.61
N ALA A 220 28.28 -13.83 23.03
CA ALA A 220 28.05 -14.71 21.90
C ALA A 220 28.63 -14.07 20.63
N VAL A 221 29.89 -14.36 20.33
CA VAL A 221 30.68 -13.66 19.31
C VAL A 221 30.76 -14.45 18.02
N VAL A 222 30.52 -13.76 16.89
CA VAL A 222 30.91 -14.22 15.55
C VAL A 222 31.91 -13.23 14.93
N ARG A 223 32.83 -13.74 14.09
CA ARG A 223 33.77 -12.95 13.28
C ARG A 223 33.24 -12.86 11.86
N HIS A 224 32.73 -11.72 11.47
CA HIS A 224 32.10 -11.52 10.16
C HIS A 224 33.11 -10.97 9.16
N ARG A 225 33.26 -11.63 8.01
CA ARG A 225 34.19 -11.21 6.95
C ARG A 225 33.68 -9.94 6.26
N VAL A 226 34.53 -8.94 6.20
CA VAL A 226 34.30 -7.72 5.43
C VAL A 226 35.15 -7.76 4.17
N THR A 227 34.52 -7.89 3.01
CA THR A 227 35.24 -7.90 1.72
C THR A 227 35.68 -6.49 1.32
N PRO A 228 36.74 -6.32 0.50
CA PRO A 228 37.19 -5.00 0.04
C PRO A 228 36.08 -4.18 -0.62
N GLU A 229 35.17 -4.80 -1.37
CA GLU A 229 34.04 -4.17 -2.04
C GLU A 229 33.08 -3.50 -1.04
N ARG A 230 32.87 -4.15 0.14
CA ARG A 230 32.03 -3.61 1.22
C ARG A 230 32.61 -2.35 1.87
N THR A 231 33.87 -2.04 1.63
CA THR A 231 34.53 -0.84 2.13
C THR A 231 34.54 0.32 1.11
N THR A 232 33.98 0.16 -0.09
CA THR A 232 33.95 1.22 -1.11
C THR A 232 32.87 2.29 -0.85
N TRP A 233 33.07 3.52 -1.31
CA TRP A 233 32.07 4.59 -1.23
C TRP A 233 30.76 4.22 -1.93
N ALA A 234 30.84 3.52 -3.05
CA ALA A 234 29.68 3.04 -3.80
C ALA A 234 28.84 2.05 -2.97
N TYR A 235 29.52 1.15 -2.25
CA TYR A 235 28.85 0.20 -1.36
C TYR A 235 28.18 0.91 -0.18
N LEU A 236 28.87 1.82 0.51
CA LEU A 236 28.34 2.58 1.65
C LEU A 236 27.05 3.30 1.27
N ARG A 237 27.07 4.00 0.12
CA ARG A 237 25.90 4.71 -0.40
C ARG A 237 24.75 3.75 -0.76
N ARG A 238 25.06 2.66 -1.47
CA ARG A 238 24.05 1.66 -1.87
C ARG A 238 23.45 0.95 -0.67
N ARG A 239 24.26 0.59 0.33
CA ARG A 239 23.79 -0.10 1.53
C ARG A 239 22.97 0.83 2.43
N GLY A 240 23.40 2.08 2.63
CA GLY A 240 22.61 3.09 3.33
C GLY A 240 21.24 3.29 2.67
N TRP A 241 21.22 3.47 1.34
CA TRP A 241 19.97 3.57 0.59
C TRP A 241 19.06 2.36 0.78
N GLY A 242 19.61 1.13 0.67
CA GLY A 242 18.87 -0.12 0.87
C GLY A 242 18.30 -0.25 2.28
N GLU A 243 19.07 0.16 3.30
CA GLU A 243 18.60 0.18 4.69
C GLU A 243 17.43 1.14 4.86
N GLY A 244 17.51 2.34 4.29
CA GLY A 244 16.41 3.30 4.30
C GLY A 244 15.13 2.74 3.65
N LEU A 245 15.26 2.10 2.49
CA LEU A 245 14.14 1.41 1.85
C LEU A 245 13.55 0.33 2.76
N SER A 246 14.40 -0.55 3.31
CA SER A 246 13.97 -1.64 4.20
C SER A 246 13.21 -1.12 5.42
N LYS A 247 13.72 -0.06 6.07
CA LYS A 247 13.05 0.58 7.22
C LYS A 247 11.69 1.18 6.86
N ALA A 248 11.54 1.74 5.66
CA ALA A 248 10.25 2.19 5.18
C ALA A 248 9.26 1.02 5.01
N TYR A 249 9.73 -0.13 4.51
CA TYR A 249 8.93 -1.36 4.39
C TYR A 249 8.55 -1.92 5.77
N VAL A 250 9.51 -2.05 6.68
CA VAL A 250 9.24 -2.51 8.05
C VAL A 250 8.26 -1.57 8.76
N SER A 251 8.46 -0.24 8.65
CA SER A 251 7.52 0.75 9.22
C SER A 251 6.08 0.59 8.73
N ARG A 252 5.91 0.05 7.54
CA ARG A 252 4.60 -0.27 7.00
C ARG A 252 4.00 -1.53 7.61
N LEU A 253 4.80 -2.60 7.76
CA LEU A 253 4.32 -3.91 8.20
C LEU A 253 3.97 -3.91 9.69
N VAL A 254 4.80 -3.26 10.50
CA VAL A 254 4.73 -3.35 11.98
C VAL A 254 4.44 -2.01 12.68
N GLY A 255 4.22 -0.93 11.90
CA GLY A 255 3.99 0.43 12.42
C GLY A 255 5.29 1.25 12.56
N SER A 256 5.23 2.55 12.25
CA SER A 256 6.41 3.43 12.21
C SER A 256 7.02 3.71 13.59
N GLU A 257 6.23 3.70 14.63
CA GLU A 257 6.71 3.93 15.99
C GLU A 257 7.56 2.76 16.49
N ALA A 258 7.09 1.54 16.34
CA ALA A 258 7.82 0.33 16.68
C ALA A 258 9.06 0.12 15.79
N ALA A 259 8.95 0.48 14.50
CA ALA A 259 10.02 0.29 13.52
C ALA A 259 11.20 1.25 13.69
N LEU A 260 11.02 2.45 14.25
CA LEU A 260 12.02 3.52 14.29
C LEU A 260 12.44 3.93 15.72
N SER A 261 12.05 3.20 16.74
CA SER A 261 12.36 3.56 18.13
C SER A 261 13.87 3.65 18.40
N THR A 262 14.65 2.68 17.94
CA THR A 262 16.10 2.62 18.15
C THR A 262 16.87 3.64 17.28
N GLU A 263 16.36 3.95 16.09
CA GLU A 263 16.97 4.89 15.15
C GLU A 263 16.93 6.32 15.65
N ARG A 264 15.94 6.70 16.44
CA ARG A 264 15.85 8.05 17.04
C ARG A 264 17.02 8.29 18.01
N ASP A 265 17.29 7.35 18.90
CA ASP A 265 18.43 7.46 19.84
C ASP A 265 19.78 7.43 19.12
N TYR A 266 19.92 6.58 18.10
CA TYR A 266 21.12 6.51 17.30
C TYR A 266 21.40 7.83 16.56
N LEU A 267 20.40 8.42 15.92
CA LEU A 267 20.53 9.70 15.19
C LEU A 267 20.68 10.91 16.11
N SER A 268 20.09 10.89 17.33
CA SER A 268 20.13 12.04 18.24
C SER A 268 21.33 12.04 19.18
N ARG A 269 21.95 10.89 19.44
CA ARG A 269 23.06 10.75 20.39
C ARG A 269 24.34 10.22 19.76
N THR A 270 24.27 9.06 19.09
CA THR A 270 25.46 8.36 18.58
C THR A 270 26.10 9.08 17.40
N ILE A 271 25.33 9.47 16.40
CA ILE A 271 25.86 10.15 15.22
C ILE A 271 26.44 11.55 15.54
N PRO A 272 25.78 12.44 16.31
CA PRO A 272 26.36 13.73 16.65
C PRO A 272 27.68 13.62 17.44
N ALA A 273 27.77 12.69 18.39
CA ALA A 273 29.00 12.45 19.14
C ALA A 273 30.14 11.98 18.22
N ALA A 274 29.84 11.11 17.24
CA ALA A 274 30.82 10.69 16.25
C ALA A 274 31.28 11.84 15.36
N VAL A 275 30.37 12.69 14.89
CA VAL A 275 30.69 13.87 14.07
C VAL A 275 31.61 14.81 14.84
N VAL A 276 31.30 15.16 16.09
CA VAL A 276 32.14 16.02 16.93
C VAL A 276 33.53 15.42 17.11
N ARG A 277 33.64 14.12 17.36
CA ARG A 277 34.92 13.43 17.50
C ARG A 277 35.76 13.50 16.21
N GLU A 278 35.13 13.24 15.04
CA GLU A 278 35.84 13.27 13.76
C GLU A 278 36.26 14.70 13.37
N PHE A 279 35.47 15.72 13.68
CA PHE A 279 35.89 17.12 13.56
C PHE A 279 37.05 17.44 14.49
N GLY A 280 37.10 16.94 15.72
CA GLY A 280 38.24 17.07 16.61
C GLY A 280 39.51 16.43 16.04
N ARG A 281 39.40 15.26 15.36
CA ARG A 281 40.53 14.66 14.64
C ARG A 281 41.01 15.51 13.49
N LEU A 282 40.07 16.12 12.74
CA LEU A 282 40.41 17.04 11.63
C LEU A 282 41.11 18.29 12.15
N ALA A 283 40.66 18.88 13.26
CA ALA A 283 41.30 20.02 13.90
C ALA A 283 42.74 19.71 14.39
N LEU A 284 43.04 18.44 14.66
CA LEU A 284 44.39 17.96 14.97
C LEU A 284 45.18 17.52 13.71
N PHE A 285 44.80 18.01 12.54
CA PHE A 285 45.44 17.75 11.23
C PHE A 285 45.46 16.24 10.85
N ARG A 286 44.58 15.42 11.39
CA ARG A 286 44.47 14.01 11.01
C ARG A 286 43.50 13.87 9.85
N THR A 287 44.00 13.55 8.65
CA THR A 287 43.19 13.38 7.42
C THR A 287 42.10 12.31 7.55
N SER A 288 42.29 11.32 8.43
CA SER A 288 41.25 10.31 8.75
C SER A 288 39.96 10.92 9.26
N GLY A 289 40.00 12.08 9.94
CA GLY A 289 38.82 12.79 10.42
C GLY A 289 37.88 13.24 9.28
N ALA A 290 38.47 13.77 8.18
CA ALA A 290 37.67 14.16 7.00
C ALA A 290 36.98 12.96 6.35
N ALA A 291 37.67 11.84 6.20
CA ALA A 291 37.12 10.62 5.66
C ALA A 291 35.99 10.05 6.57
N GLY A 292 36.16 10.16 7.91
CA GLY A 292 35.16 9.76 8.89
C GLY A 292 33.88 10.60 8.82
N VAL A 293 34.01 11.95 8.78
CA VAL A 293 32.85 12.86 8.61
C VAL A 293 32.09 12.55 7.31
N LEU A 294 32.86 12.45 6.19
CA LEU A 294 32.24 12.16 4.89
C LEU A 294 31.53 10.78 4.86
N GLY A 295 32.08 9.77 5.56
CA GLY A 295 31.46 8.46 5.73
C GLY A 295 30.12 8.56 6.47
N LEU A 296 30.10 9.26 7.61
CA LEU A 296 28.87 9.51 8.38
C LEU A 296 27.81 10.23 7.54
N VAL A 297 28.17 11.32 6.89
CA VAL A 297 27.26 12.10 6.03
C VAL A 297 26.73 11.24 4.88
N THR A 298 27.59 10.49 4.18
CA THR A 298 27.22 9.65 3.05
C THR A 298 26.20 8.60 3.45
N VAL A 299 26.44 7.89 4.53
CA VAL A 299 25.56 6.80 4.98
C VAL A 299 24.24 7.37 5.50
N VAL A 300 24.25 8.37 6.37
CA VAL A 300 23.02 8.95 6.95
C VAL A 300 22.16 9.58 5.85
N SER A 301 22.73 10.38 4.95
CA SER A 301 21.96 11.01 3.86
C SER A 301 21.40 9.98 2.88
N SER A 302 22.16 8.94 2.54
CA SER A 302 21.68 7.84 1.69
C SER A 302 20.55 7.05 2.36
N THR A 303 20.65 6.81 3.67
CA THR A 303 19.60 6.12 4.44
C THR A 303 18.33 6.98 4.50
N ALA A 304 18.45 8.26 4.77
CA ALA A 304 17.31 9.19 4.77
C ALA A 304 16.65 9.27 3.39
N ALA A 305 17.43 9.38 2.32
CA ALA A 305 16.92 9.40 0.95
C ALA A 305 16.22 8.09 0.57
N GLY A 306 16.81 6.94 0.94
CA GLY A 306 16.20 5.62 0.75
C GLY A 306 14.88 5.49 1.52
N TYR A 307 14.81 5.95 2.77
CA TYR A 307 13.60 5.94 3.59
C TYR A 307 12.49 6.82 3.00
N LEU A 308 12.82 8.04 2.60
CA LEU A 308 11.86 8.94 1.95
C LEU A 308 11.35 8.36 0.62
N ARG A 309 12.26 7.75 -0.16
CA ARG A 309 11.90 7.05 -1.39
C ARG A 309 10.99 5.85 -1.11
N GLY A 310 11.33 5.03 -0.11
CA GLY A 310 10.51 3.92 0.35
C GLY A 310 9.12 4.38 0.78
N LYS A 311 9.02 5.40 1.63
CA LYS A 311 7.72 5.99 2.02
C LYS A 311 6.93 6.51 0.82
N ALA A 312 7.58 7.13 -0.15
CA ALA A 312 6.92 7.60 -1.37
C ALA A 312 6.44 6.44 -2.27
N GLN A 313 7.10 5.29 -2.23
CA GLN A 313 6.74 4.09 -2.99
C GLN A 313 5.71 3.20 -2.26
N ILE A 314 5.64 3.30 -0.94
CA ILE A 314 4.82 2.42 -0.11
C ILE A 314 3.37 2.93 -0.08
N ARG A 315 2.46 2.17 -0.71
CA ARG A 315 1.01 2.21 -0.48
C ARG A 315 0.62 1.19 0.59
N PRO A 316 -0.51 1.37 1.32
CA PRO A 316 -0.96 0.40 2.31
C PRO A 316 -1.07 -1.01 1.68
N ALA A 317 -0.59 -2.02 2.40
CA ALA A 317 -0.59 -3.39 1.94
C ALA A 317 -2.04 -3.89 1.82
N ARG A 318 -2.44 -4.17 0.59
CA ARG A 318 -3.44 -5.19 0.30
C ARG A 318 -2.70 -6.52 0.12
N PRO A 319 -3.29 -7.68 0.43
CA PRO A 319 -2.70 -8.97 0.08
C PRO A 319 -2.31 -8.93 -1.40
N ARG A 320 -1.07 -9.32 -1.72
CA ARG A 320 -0.62 -9.31 -3.12
C ARG A 320 -1.39 -10.36 -3.89
N PRO A 321 -2.16 -9.98 -4.92
CA PRO A 321 -2.71 -10.95 -5.83
C PRO A 321 -1.58 -11.65 -6.58
N SER A 322 -1.70 -12.94 -6.78
CA SER A 322 -0.82 -13.71 -7.66
C SER A 322 -0.77 -13.09 -9.07
N SER A 323 0.26 -13.36 -9.84
CA SER A 323 0.45 -12.81 -11.21
C SER A 323 -0.73 -13.06 -12.16
N SER A 324 -1.58 -14.05 -11.86
CA SER A 324 -2.79 -14.40 -12.61
C SER A 324 -3.95 -13.42 -12.46
N LEU A 325 -3.88 -12.44 -11.53
CA LEU A 325 -5.00 -11.58 -11.14
C LEU A 325 -5.04 -10.22 -11.87
N VAL A 326 -4.28 -10.05 -12.95
CA VAL A 326 -4.17 -8.77 -13.69
C VAL A 326 -5.00 -8.76 -14.96
N HIS A 327 -5.43 -9.92 -15.43
CA HIS A 327 -6.23 -10.09 -16.63
C HIS A 327 -7.64 -10.54 -16.30
N GLY A 328 -8.61 -10.01 -17.03
CA GLY A 328 -9.98 -10.52 -17.01
C GLY A 328 -10.06 -11.94 -17.59
N PRO A 329 -11.13 -12.63 -17.31
CA PRO A 329 -12.26 -12.20 -16.46
C PRO A 329 -12.03 -12.45 -14.97
N ILE A 330 -12.58 -11.55 -14.14
CA ILE A 330 -12.61 -11.65 -12.67
C ILE A 330 -14.07 -11.76 -12.23
N HIS A 331 -14.41 -12.78 -11.45
CA HIS A 331 -15.75 -12.95 -10.91
C HIS A 331 -16.02 -11.92 -9.82
N ILE A 332 -17.24 -11.37 -9.80
CA ILE A 332 -17.71 -10.45 -8.75
C ILE A 332 -18.64 -11.20 -7.84
N ALA A 333 -18.37 -11.21 -6.54
CA ALA A 333 -19.19 -11.88 -5.53
C ALA A 333 -19.37 -11.01 -4.29
N THR A 334 -20.42 -11.30 -3.52
CA THR A 334 -20.68 -10.74 -2.19
C THR A 334 -20.93 -11.88 -1.23
N VAL A 335 -20.33 -11.84 -0.04
CA VAL A 335 -20.52 -12.82 1.02
C VAL A 335 -20.80 -12.13 2.36
N ASP A 336 -21.63 -12.74 3.18
CA ASP A 336 -21.79 -12.35 4.57
C ASP A 336 -20.77 -13.12 5.43
N ALA A 337 -20.00 -12.42 6.25
CA ALA A 337 -18.92 -13.00 7.06
C ALA A 337 -19.40 -14.03 8.08
N ARG A 338 -20.68 -13.97 8.49
CA ARG A 338 -21.28 -14.91 9.45
C ARG A 338 -21.65 -16.25 8.82
N THR A 339 -21.99 -16.24 7.53
CA THR A 339 -22.52 -17.40 6.82
C THR A 339 -21.69 -17.82 5.62
N ALA A 340 -20.57 -17.13 5.38
CA ALA A 340 -19.68 -17.40 4.24
C ALA A 340 -19.16 -18.84 4.28
N PRO A 341 -19.25 -19.60 3.17
CA PRO A 341 -18.64 -20.91 3.07
C PRO A 341 -17.12 -20.79 3.02
N GLU A 342 -16.38 -21.83 3.42
CA GLU A 342 -14.91 -21.86 3.25
C GLU A 342 -14.50 -21.84 1.77
N GLU A 343 -15.30 -22.48 0.91
CA GLU A 343 -15.10 -22.52 -0.54
C GLU A 343 -16.33 -21.92 -1.25
N LEU A 344 -16.12 -20.84 -1.98
CA LEU A 344 -17.14 -20.17 -2.78
C LEU A 344 -17.09 -20.70 -4.22
N PRO A 345 -18.13 -21.39 -4.71
CA PRO A 345 -18.17 -21.86 -6.10
C PRO A 345 -18.28 -20.67 -7.07
N VAL A 346 -17.53 -20.76 -8.17
CA VAL A 346 -17.53 -19.73 -9.22
C VAL A 346 -18.33 -20.27 -10.42
N PRO A 347 -19.27 -19.49 -10.97
CA PRO A 347 -20.09 -19.94 -12.09
C PRO A 347 -19.25 -20.29 -13.32
N HIS A 348 -19.68 -21.31 -14.05
CA HIS A 348 -19.05 -21.70 -15.30
C HIS A 348 -19.32 -20.63 -16.37
N ARG A 349 -18.30 -20.30 -17.18
CA ARG A 349 -18.45 -19.39 -18.31
C ARG A 349 -18.60 -20.16 -19.63
N PRO A 350 -19.36 -19.62 -20.58
CA PRO A 350 -19.44 -20.21 -21.92
C PRO A 350 -18.08 -20.20 -22.66
N VAL A 351 -17.22 -19.20 -22.39
CA VAL A 351 -15.89 -19.07 -22.99
C VAL A 351 -14.88 -18.70 -21.92
N GLY A 352 -13.84 -19.53 -21.79
CA GLY A 352 -12.76 -19.32 -20.82
C GLY A 352 -13.16 -19.58 -19.36
N HIS A 353 -12.26 -19.25 -18.44
CA HIS A 353 -12.47 -19.44 -16.99
C HIS A 353 -12.16 -18.15 -16.24
N TYR A 354 -12.87 -17.91 -15.15
CA TYR A 354 -12.49 -16.87 -14.20
C TYR A 354 -11.14 -17.24 -13.56
N ARG A 355 -10.22 -16.29 -13.52
CA ARG A 355 -8.90 -16.46 -12.92
C ARG A 355 -8.84 -16.01 -11.48
N ALA A 356 -9.76 -15.11 -11.11
CA ALA A 356 -9.88 -14.54 -9.79
C ALA A 356 -11.32 -14.20 -9.49
N ALA A 357 -11.60 -13.92 -8.21
CA ALA A 357 -12.83 -13.28 -7.79
C ALA A 357 -12.53 -12.05 -6.93
N GLN A 358 -13.28 -10.98 -7.16
CA GLN A 358 -13.37 -9.83 -6.28
C GLN A 358 -14.58 -10.06 -5.36
N VAL A 359 -14.31 -10.26 -4.09
CA VAL A 359 -15.33 -10.65 -3.10
C VAL A 359 -15.54 -9.49 -2.14
N LEU A 360 -16.74 -8.92 -2.14
CA LEU A 360 -17.20 -7.99 -1.13
C LEU A 360 -17.60 -8.78 0.11
N VAL A 361 -16.95 -8.50 1.24
CA VAL A 361 -17.25 -9.14 2.54
C VAL A 361 -18.11 -8.19 3.36
N ARG A 362 -19.28 -8.64 3.77
CA ARG A 362 -20.20 -7.87 4.61
C ARG A 362 -20.46 -8.60 5.94
N ASP A 363 -20.98 -7.88 6.91
CA ASP A 363 -21.60 -8.38 8.12
C ASP A 363 -22.95 -7.66 8.27
N GLY A 364 -24.02 -8.26 7.73
CA GLY A 364 -25.30 -7.58 7.49
C GLY A 364 -25.10 -6.36 6.55
N ASP A 365 -25.50 -5.18 7.03
CA ASP A 365 -25.38 -3.93 6.24
C ASP A 365 -23.97 -3.32 6.28
N ARG A 366 -23.04 -3.89 7.03
CA ARG A 366 -21.69 -3.36 7.20
C ARG A 366 -20.70 -3.97 6.21
N THR A 367 -20.05 -3.15 5.43
CA THR A 367 -18.89 -3.57 4.63
C THR A 367 -17.69 -3.77 5.53
N LEU A 368 -17.05 -4.92 5.45
CA LEU A 368 -15.85 -5.28 6.20
C LEU A 368 -14.60 -5.17 5.34
N ASP A 369 -14.62 -5.78 4.14
CA ASP A 369 -13.48 -5.80 3.23
C ASP A 369 -13.89 -6.06 1.78
N VAL A 370 -12.95 -5.84 0.86
CA VAL A 370 -13.04 -6.25 -0.55
C VAL A 370 -11.79 -7.06 -0.87
N LEU A 371 -11.95 -8.35 -1.00
CA LEU A 371 -10.87 -9.30 -1.24
C LEU A 371 -10.75 -9.60 -2.73
N LEU A 372 -9.52 -9.76 -3.21
CA LEU A 372 -9.25 -10.28 -4.54
C LEU A 372 -8.48 -11.59 -4.39
N LEU A 373 -9.15 -12.68 -4.72
CA LEU A 373 -8.69 -14.04 -4.46
C LEU A 373 -8.56 -14.83 -5.77
N PRO A 374 -7.61 -15.76 -5.88
CA PRO A 374 -7.49 -16.63 -7.05
C PRO A 374 -8.66 -17.62 -7.12
N VAL A 375 -9.05 -17.98 -8.34
CA VAL A 375 -9.97 -19.10 -8.59
C VAL A 375 -9.13 -20.33 -8.88
N GLU A 376 -9.30 -21.39 -8.09
CA GLU A 376 -8.62 -22.66 -8.26
C GLU A 376 -9.67 -23.77 -8.44
N ARG A 377 -9.61 -24.49 -9.56
CA ARG A 377 -10.55 -25.59 -9.90
C ARG A 377 -12.03 -25.18 -9.81
N GLY A 378 -12.35 -23.94 -10.17
CA GLY A 378 -13.72 -23.43 -10.17
C GLY A 378 -14.26 -22.98 -8.80
N VAL A 379 -13.40 -22.88 -7.79
CA VAL A 379 -13.74 -22.39 -6.46
C VAL A 379 -12.79 -21.31 -5.99
N VAL A 380 -13.26 -20.45 -5.09
CA VAL A 380 -12.47 -19.45 -4.35
C VAL A 380 -12.40 -19.88 -2.90
N ARG A 381 -11.20 -20.04 -2.36
CA ARG A 381 -11.01 -20.27 -0.92
C ARG A 381 -11.02 -18.98 -0.16
N LEU A 382 -11.99 -18.82 0.72
CA LEU A 382 -12.10 -17.64 1.57
C LEU A 382 -11.19 -17.78 2.78
N PRO A 383 -10.44 -16.74 3.16
CA PRO A 383 -9.71 -16.72 4.42
C PRO A 383 -10.73 -16.70 5.58
N LYS A 384 -10.29 -17.03 6.79
CA LYS A 384 -11.14 -16.86 7.97
C LYS A 384 -11.57 -15.39 8.08
N LEU A 385 -12.87 -15.15 7.90
CA LEU A 385 -13.42 -13.80 7.93
C LEU A 385 -13.67 -13.38 9.39
N ALA A 386 -13.26 -12.16 9.71
CA ALA A 386 -13.58 -11.56 11.00
C ALA A 386 -14.97 -10.92 10.92
N THR A 387 -15.81 -11.12 11.93
CA THR A 387 -17.08 -10.41 12.08
C THR A 387 -16.83 -9.02 12.70
N ALA A 388 -17.69 -8.06 12.40
CA ALA A 388 -17.63 -6.76 13.06
C ALA A 388 -17.93 -6.93 14.56
N PRO A 389 -17.28 -6.12 15.45
CA PRO A 389 -17.76 -6.01 16.84
C PRO A 389 -19.24 -5.64 16.83
N ALA A 390 -20.00 -6.17 17.81
CA ALA A 390 -21.44 -5.88 17.92
C ALA A 390 -21.69 -4.37 17.72
N PRO A 391 -22.64 -3.98 16.90
CA PRO A 391 -22.90 -2.57 16.66
C PRO A 391 -23.21 -1.89 17.99
N ARG A 392 -22.54 -0.76 18.28
CA ARG A 392 -23.10 0.17 19.25
C ARG A 392 -24.51 0.47 18.77
N ARG A 393 -25.52 0.28 19.62
CA ARG A 393 -26.91 0.62 19.29
C ARG A 393 -26.89 2.02 18.69
N ARG A 394 -27.14 2.10 17.39
CA ARG A 394 -27.29 3.40 16.72
C ARG A 394 -28.58 3.99 17.22
N PRO A 395 -28.63 5.27 17.62
CA PRO A 395 -29.91 5.91 17.92
C PRO A 395 -30.82 5.79 16.70
N GLU A 396 -32.09 5.52 16.94
CA GLU A 396 -33.11 5.64 15.89
C GLU A 396 -33.02 7.07 15.34
N PHE A 397 -32.75 7.19 14.05
CA PHE A 397 -32.79 8.49 13.38
C PHE A 397 -33.96 8.53 12.42
N THR A 398 -34.56 9.69 12.31
CA THR A 398 -35.62 9.93 11.31
C THR A 398 -34.96 9.90 9.94
N ARG A 399 -35.39 9.01 9.06
CA ARG A 399 -34.91 8.92 7.68
C ARG A 399 -35.32 10.18 6.90
N PRO A 400 -34.38 11.07 6.53
CA PRO A 400 -34.73 12.26 5.79
C PRO A 400 -35.08 11.93 4.34
N PRO A 401 -35.99 12.67 3.70
CA PRO A 401 -36.36 12.44 2.31
C PRO A 401 -35.18 12.74 1.36
N VAL A 402 -35.07 11.96 0.27
CA VAL A 402 -33.97 12.05 -0.69
C VAL A 402 -34.47 12.18 -2.12
N SER A 403 -33.94 13.14 -2.88
CA SER A 403 -34.13 13.20 -4.34
C SER A 403 -32.91 12.63 -5.04
N VAL A 404 -33.11 11.63 -5.90
CA VAL A 404 -32.06 11.03 -6.73
C VAL A 404 -32.11 11.63 -8.12
N VAL A 405 -31.00 12.16 -8.61
CA VAL A 405 -30.85 12.74 -9.95
C VAL A 405 -29.96 11.85 -10.80
N ILE A 406 -30.53 11.31 -11.88
CA ILE A 406 -29.85 10.42 -12.84
C ILE A 406 -29.77 11.12 -14.19
N PRO A 407 -28.65 11.76 -14.53
CA PRO A 407 -28.45 12.33 -15.86
C PRO A 407 -28.16 11.24 -16.88
N THR A 408 -28.74 11.33 -18.06
CA THR A 408 -28.49 10.38 -19.16
C THR A 408 -28.37 11.09 -20.51
N ALA A 409 -27.53 10.57 -21.38
CA ALA A 409 -27.38 11.04 -22.75
C ALA A 409 -27.38 9.90 -23.77
N TYR A 410 -26.39 9.02 -23.70
CA TYR A 410 -26.19 7.95 -24.69
C TYR A 410 -26.56 6.55 -24.17
N ARG A 411 -26.66 6.38 -22.85
CA ARG A 411 -26.87 5.08 -22.18
C ARG A 411 -28.24 5.00 -21.50
N LYS A 412 -29.27 5.46 -22.20
CA LYS A 412 -30.62 5.65 -21.67
C LYS A 412 -31.22 4.37 -21.04
N ARG A 413 -30.97 3.17 -21.60
CA ARG A 413 -31.38 1.91 -20.97
C ARG A 413 -30.73 1.65 -19.62
N GLN A 414 -29.45 2.08 -19.46
CA GLN A 414 -28.78 1.97 -18.18
C GLN A 414 -29.37 2.95 -17.15
N ALA A 415 -29.79 4.14 -17.57
CA ALA A 415 -30.47 5.09 -16.69
C ALA A 415 -31.78 4.52 -16.14
N VAL A 416 -32.57 3.81 -16.97
CA VAL A 416 -33.78 3.11 -16.52
C VAL A 416 -33.43 2.02 -15.50
N ALA A 417 -32.34 1.28 -15.73
CA ALA A 417 -31.86 0.26 -14.76
C ALA A 417 -31.41 0.89 -13.44
N SER A 418 -30.70 2.02 -13.50
CA SER A 418 -30.29 2.79 -12.31
C SER A 418 -31.49 3.31 -11.52
N ALA A 419 -32.50 3.86 -12.22
CA ALA A 419 -33.74 4.35 -11.59
C ALA A 419 -34.51 3.19 -10.91
N ARG A 420 -34.63 2.06 -11.58
CA ARG A 420 -35.24 0.84 -11.02
C ARG A 420 -34.50 0.36 -9.78
N ALA A 421 -33.17 0.33 -9.78
CA ALA A 421 -32.39 -0.07 -8.63
C ALA A 421 -32.55 0.88 -7.44
N ALA A 422 -32.63 2.19 -7.70
CA ALA A 422 -32.86 3.18 -6.66
C ALA A 422 -34.24 3.00 -6.00
N LEU A 423 -35.28 2.82 -6.79
CA LEU A 423 -36.64 2.57 -6.29
C LEU A 423 -36.75 1.22 -5.56
N ALA A 424 -36.07 0.19 -6.07
CA ALA A 424 -36.06 -1.14 -5.46
C ALA A 424 -35.28 -1.21 -4.13
N ALA A 425 -34.49 -0.17 -3.79
CA ALA A 425 -33.79 -0.12 -2.50
C ALA A 425 -34.73 0.03 -1.29
N GLY A 426 -36.01 0.33 -1.52
CA GLY A 426 -37.05 0.31 -0.48
C GLY A 426 -36.94 1.46 0.54
N TYR A 427 -36.31 2.57 0.18
CA TYR A 427 -36.18 3.72 1.07
C TYR A 427 -37.50 4.52 1.09
N PRO A 428 -38.05 4.84 2.28
CA PRO A 428 -39.23 5.66 2.38
C PRO A 428 -38.92 7.08 1.85
N ASP A 429 -39.86 7.74 1.31
CA ASP A 429 -39.75 9.15 0.90
C ASP A 429 -38.60 9.42 -0.10
N LEU A 430 -38.61 8.65 -1.20
CA LEU A 430 -37.61 8.72 -2.27
C LEU A 430 -38.24 9.30 -3.56
N GLU A 431 -37.66 10.40 -4.05
CA GLU A 431 -37.96 10.93 -5.38
C GLU A 431 -36.84 10.54 -6.35
N VAL A 432 -37.17 9.96 -7.49
CA VAL A 432 -36.19 9.63 -8.55
C VAL A 432 -36.47 10.47 -9.78
N ILE A 433 -35.44 11.18 -10.26
CA ILE A 433 -35.52 12.13 -11.39
C ILE A 433 -34.51 11.66 -12.45
N VAL A 434 -35.00 11.28 -13.62
CA VAL A 434 -34.17 11.00 -14.80
C VAL A 434 -34.13 12.21 -15.70
N VAL A 435 -32.92 12.73 -15.93
CA VAL A 435 -32.71 13.91 -16.77
C VAL A 435 -32.18 13.50 -18.13
N ASP A 436 -33.01 13.59 -19.16
CA ASP A 436 -32.61 13.31 -20.55
C ASP A 436 -31.81 14.51 -21.11
N ASN A 437 -30.52 14.31 -21.21
CA ASN A 437 -29.54 15.31 -21.63
C ASN A 437 -28.98 14.99 -23.01
N LEU A 438 -29.64 15.09 -23.99
CA LEU A 438 -29.44 14.90 -25.42
C LEU A 438 -30.63 14.13 -26.00
N PRO A 439 -31.82 14.67 -25.87
CA PRO A 439 -33.00 14.04 -26.41
C PRO A 439 -32.94 14.00 -27.96
N ARG A 440 -33.59 13.00 -28.56
CA ARG A 440 -33.74 12.95 -30.03
C ARG A 440 -34.70 14.02 -30.54
N LEU A 441 -35.70 14.31 -29.73
CA LEU A 441 -36.72 15.33 -29.98
C LEU A 441 -36.62 16.43 -28.94
N PRO A 442 -37.02 17.66 -29.23
CA PRO A 442 -37.01 18.78 -28.28
C PRO A 442 -37.79 18.49 -27.01
N GLU A 443 -38.88 17.73 -27.09
CA GLU A 443 -39.75 17.31 -25.98
C GLU A 443 -39.24 16.07 -25.25
N GLY A 444 -38.18 15.41 -25.76
CA GLY A 444 -37.59 14.22 -25.19
C GLY A 444 -37.83 12.94 -26.00
N ASP A 445 -37.28 11.80 -25.50
CA ASP A 445 -37.48 10.48 -26.12
C ASP A 445 -38.71 9.79 -25.50
N ASP A 446 -39.77 9.58 -26.29
CA ASP A 446 -41.06 9.04 -25.83
C ASP A 446 -40.90 7.68 -25.11
N TRP A 447 -40.07 6.77 -25.65
CA TRP A 447 -39.85 5.47 -25.04
C TRP A 447 -39.16 5.59 -23.68
N LEU A 448 -38.17 6.48 -23.52
CA LEU A 448 -37.48 6.72 -22.25
C LEU A 448 -38.43 7.34 -21.22
N ARG A 449 -39.26 8.32 -21.68
CA ARG A 449 -40.31 8.92 -20.84
C ARG A 449 -41.26 7.85 -20.31
N ALA A 450 -41.79 7.02 -21.20
CA ALA A 450 -42.74 5.97 -20.85
C ALA A 450 -42.13 4.95 -19.85
N ASP A 451 -40.91 4.51 -20.11
CA ASP A 451 -40.21 3.57 -19.21
C ASP A 451 -39.95 4.19 -17.81
N VAL A 452 -39.53 5.46 -17.76
CA VAL A 452 -39.24 6.17 -16.50
C VAL A 452 -40.51 6.40 -15.70
N GLU A 453 -41.57 6.89 -16.34
CA GLU A 453 -42.86 7.19 -15.68
C GLU A 453 -43.56 5.91 -15.22
N THR A 454 -43.45 4.80 -15.96
CA THR A 454 -43.94 3.49 -15.54
C THR A 454 -43.29 2.98 -14.26
N LEU A 455 -42.03 3.35 -13.99
CA LEU A 455 -41.35 3.05 -12.74
C LEU A 455 -41.81 3.94 -11.56
N GLY A 456 -42.61 4.97 -11.79
CA GLY A 456 -42.94 5.97 -10.80
C GLY A 456 -41.84 7.04 -10.61
N ALA A 457 -40.90 7.14 -11.54
CA ALA A 457 -39.85 8.16 -11.53
C ALA A 457 -40.27 9.38 -12.39
N ARG A 458 -39.68 10.52 -12.10
CA ARG A 458 -39.93 11.77 -12.83
C ARG A 458 -39.01 11.90 -14.03
N TYR A 459 -39.57 12.16 -15.22
CA TYR A 459 -38.79 12.42 -16.44
C TYR A 459 -38.64 13.93 -16.68
N VAL A 460 -37.41 14.36 -16.96
CA VAL A 460 -37.09 15.79 -17.20
C VAL A 460 -36.19 15.90 -18.44
N VAL A 461 -36.41 16.87 -19.28
CA VAL A 461 -35.63 17.13 -20.49
C VAL A 461 -34.68 18.30 -20.26
N GLU A 462 -33.43 18.13 -20.59
CA GLU A 462 -32.42 19.18 -20.64
C GLU A 462 -31.71 19.16 -22.01
N PRO A 463 -32.08 20.00 -22.94
CA PRO A 463 -31.56 19.96 -24.31
C PRO A 463 -30.13 20.48 -24.45
N ARG A 464 -29.62 21.24 -23.49
CA ARG A 464 -28.24 21.74 -23.51
C ARG A 464 -27.27 20.62 -23.08
N LYS A 465 -26.34 20.29 -23.95
CA LYS A 465 -25.38 19.23 -23.75
C LYS A 465 -24.43 19.49 -22.57
N GLY A 466 -24.29 18.53 -21.65
CA GLY A 466 -23.32 18.57 -20.54
C GLY A 466 -23.87 17.98 -19.25
N VAL A 467 -23.15 17.05 -18.66
CA VAL A 467 -23.54 16.36 -17.42
C VAL A 467 -23.76 17.31 -16.25
N SER A 468 -22.94 18.37 -16.13
CA SER A 468 -23.08 19.40 -15.11
C SER A 468 -24.42 20.16 -15.26
N ILE A 469 -24.78 20.46 -16.50
CA ILE A 469 -26.05 21.14 -16.81
C ILE A 469 -27.24 20.24 -16.46
N ALA A 470 -27.15 18.95 -16.85
CA ALA A 470 -28.20 17.98 -16.54
C ALA A 470 -28.38 17.79 -15.03
N ARG A 471 -27.27 17.62 -14.29
CA ARG A 471 -27.31 17.46 -12.81
C ARG A 471 -27.90 18.72 -12.15
N ASN A 472 -27.49 19.91 -12.59
CA ASN A 472 -28.07 21.18 -12.08
C ASN A 472 -29.56 21.32 -12.41
N THR A 473 -30.00 20.86 -13.57
CA THR A 473 -31.41 20.85 -13.93
C THR A 473 -32.21 19.89 -13.07
N GLY A 474 -31.70 18.67 -12.84
CA GLY A 474 -32.29 17.72 -11.89
C GLY A 474 -32.37 18.26 -10.47
N ALA A 475 -31.28 18.87 -9.98
CA ALA A 475 -31.23 19.47 -8.64
C ALA A 475 -32.26 20.60 -8.46
N ARG A 476 -32.49 21.39 -9.50
CA ARG A 476 -33.45 22.50 -9.46
C ARG A 476 -34.90 22.02 -9.34
N VAL A 477 -35.24 20.89 -9.94
CA VAL A 477 -36.60 20.33 -9.89
C VAL A 477 -36.77 19.29 -8.77
N ALA A 478 -35.70 18.89 -8.11
CA ALA A 478 -35.74 18.02 -6.95
C ALA A 478 -36.51 18.68 -5.80
N SER A 479 -37.21 17.89 -4.98
CA SER A 479 -38.12 18.39 -3.93
C SER A 479 -37.49 18.35 -2.53
N HIS A 480 -36.51 17.49 -2.31
CA HIS A 480 -36.00 17.16 -0.98
C HIS A 480 -34.70 17.88 -0.58
N GLY A 481 -34.41 17.93 0.73
CA GLY A 481 -33.24 18.57 1.30
C GLY A 481 -31.90 17.83 1.09
N LEU A 482 -31.96 16.55 0.70
CA LEU A 482 -30.82 15.78 0.27
C LEU A 482 -30.94 15.43 -1.22
N ILE A 483 -29.87 15.69 -1.99
CA ILE A 483 -29.81 15.40 -3.42
C ILE A 483 -28.71 14.38 -3.67
N ALA A 484 -29.08 13.19 -4.12
CA ALA A 484 -28.14 12.15 -4.54
C ALA A 484 -27.94 12.18 -6.05
N PHE A 485 -26.72 12.40 -6.50
CA PHE A 485 -26.36 12.28 -7.92
C PHE A 485 -25.86 10.86 -8.17
N VAL A 486 -26.52 10.15 -9.07
CA VAL A 486 -26.16 8.77 -9.45
C VAL A 486 -26.07 8.73 -10.98
N ASP A 487 -24.90 8.38 -11.51
CA ASP A 487 -24.71 8.29 -12.97
C ASP A 487 -25.54 7.16 -13.59
N GLU A 488 -25.88 7.31 -14.89
CA GLU A 488 -26.70 6.36 -15.65
C GLU A 488 -26.19 4.91 -15.63
N ASN A 489 -24.94 4.67 -15.36
CA ASN A 489 -24.28 3.38 -15.34
C ASN A 489 -23.88 2.90 -13.94
N ILE A 490 -24.56 3.45 -12.92
CA ILE A 490 -24.40 3.05 -11.52
C ILE A 490 -25.72 2.53 -10.99
N THR A 491 -25.67 1.38 -10.30
CA THR A 491 -26.79 0.83 -9.54
C THR A 491 -26.44 0.81 -8.05
N VAL A 492 -27.31 1.36 -7.23
CA VAL A 492 -27.16 1.30 -5.76
C VAL A 492 -27.64 -0.04 -5.22
N GLU A 493 -26.98 -0.56 -4.18
CA GLU A 493 -27.39 -1.76 -3.49
C GLU A 493 -28.41 -1.45 -2.37
N PRO A 494 -29.22 -2.42 -1.92
CA PRO A 494 -30.10 -2.27 -0.75
C PRO A 494 -29.33 -1.72 0.46
N GLY A 495 -29.97 -0.83 1.25
CA GLY A 495 -29.36 -0.15 2.38
C GLY A 495 -28.43 1.03 2.04
N TRP A 496 -28.26 1.35 0.75
CA TRP A 496 -27.39 2.45 0.32
C TRP A 496 -27.88 3.81 0.88
N PHE A 497 -29.18 4.08 0.78
CA PHE A 497 -29.78 5.34 1.25
C PHE A 497 -29.68 5.46 2.77
N ASP A 498 -29.95 4.39 3.52
CA ASP A 498 -29.82 4.37 4.99
C ASP A 498 -28.40 4.72 5.41
N ALA A 499 -27.39 4.07 4.80
CA ALA A 499 -25.99 4.31 5.11
C ALA A 499 -25.53 5.75 4.78
N VAL A 500 -26.10 6.37 3.75
CA VAL A 500 -25.77 7.75 3.39
C VAL A 500 -26.46 8.75 4.30
N THR A 501 -27.76 8.59 4.54
CA THR A 501 -28.57 9.54 5.31
C THR A 501 -28.22 9.54 6.80
N GLU A 502 -27.77 8.40 7.33
CA GLU A 502 -27.24 8.30 8.68
C GLU A 502 -26.04 9.23 8.91
N GLU A 503 -25.14 9.37 7.94
CA GLU A 503 -23.98 10.28 8.05
C GLU A 503 -24.41 11.76 8.14
N PHE A 504 -25.46 12.14 7.41
CA PHE A 504 -26.03 13.48 7.51
C PHE A 504 -26.77 13.72 8.82
N ALA A 505 -27.43 12.71 9.37
CA ALA A 505 -28.08 12.81 10.66
C ALA A 505 -27.09 12.90 11.82
N ALA A 506 -25.94 12.20 11.69
CA ALA A 506 -24.90 12.16 12.72
C ALA A 506 -24.10 13.47 12.82
N ASP A 507 -23.91 14.19 11.70
CA ASP A 507 -23.08 15.42 11.68
C ASP A 507 -23.69 16.48 10.74
N PRO A 508 -24.28 17.57 11.31
CA PRO A 508 -24.82 18.69 10.55
C PRO A 508 -23.80 19.43 9.68
N ALA A 509 -22.51 19.36 10.00
CA ALA A 509 -21.44 20.01 9.24
C ALA A 509 -21.06 19.25 7.94
N VAL A 510 -21.59 18.04 7.75
CA VAL A 510 -21.37 17.25 6.55
C VAL A 510 -22.14 17.85 5.38
N GLY A 511 -21.45 18.37 4.39
CA GLY A 511 -22.02 18.92 3.16
C GLY A 511 -22.23 17.86 2.07
N CYS A 512 -21.38 16.82 2.07
CA CYS A 512 -21.44 15.75 1.07
C CYS A 512 -21.06 14.39 1.67
N VAL A 513 -21.77 13.34 1.22
CA VAL A 513 -21.44 11.93 1.52
C VAL A 513 -21.15 11.20 0.23
N THR A 514 -20.01 10.50 0.18
CA THR A 514 -19.61 9.63 -0.93
C THR A 514 -19.67 8.16 -0.53
N SER A 515 -19.86 7.29 -1.50
CA SER A 515 -20.11 5.86 -1.32
C SER A 515 -18.96 4.98 -1.83
N LEU A 516 -18.94 3.72 -1.43
CA LEU A 516 -18.09 2.67 -1.99
C LEU A 516 -18.66 2.23 -3.33
N VAL A 517 -18.00 2.61 -4.41
CA VAL A 517 -18.40 2.22 -5.76
C VAL A 517 -17.48 1.13 -6.28
N LEU A 518 -18.05 -0.05 -6.51
CA LEU A 518 -17.37 -1.26 -6.98
C LEU A 518 -17.74 -1.57 -8.43
N PRO A 519 -16.94 -2.34 -9.18
CA PRO A 519 -17.32 -2.76 -10.52
C PRO A 519 -18.57 -3.66 -10.49
N ALA A 520 -19.45 -3.49 -11.49
CA ALA A 520 -20.56 -4.39 -11.74
C ALA A 520 -20.08 -5.69 -12.42
N SER A 521 -19.06 -5.58 -13.28
CA SER A 521 -18.39 -6.69 -13.97
C SER A 521 -16.92 -6.38 -14.20
N LEU A 522 -16.10 -7.42 -14.35
CA LEU A 522 -14.68 -7.35 -14.72
C LEU A 522 -14.37 -8.45 -15.75
N GLU A 523 -15.03 -8.38 -16.91
CA GLU A 523 -14.96 -9.39 -17.96
C GLU A 523 -13.80 -9.19 -18.95
N THR A 524 -13.37 -7.93 -19.13
CA THR A 524 -12.32 -7.57 -20.09
C THR A 524 -11.08 -7.02 -19.39
N ASP A 525 -9.94 -7.08 -20.09
CA ASP A 525 -8.70 -6.45 -19.62
C ASP A 525 -8.84 -4.93 -19.43
N ALA A 526 -9.68 -4.26 -20.22
CA ALA A 526 -9.93 -2.83 -20.11
C ALA A 526 -10.62 -2.50 -18.77
N GLU A 527 -11.67 -3.23 -18.40
CA GLU A 527 -12.37 -3.08 -17.11
C GLU A 527 -11.43 -3.35 -15.94
N VAL A 528 -10.65 -4.44 -16.00
CA VAL A 528 -9.68 -4.79 -14.94
C VAL A 528 -8.60 -3.74 -14.80
N LEU A 529 -8.03 -3.23 -15.90
CA LEU A 529 -7.01 -2.18 -15.87
C LEU A 529 -7.57 -0.85 -15.34
N PHE A 530 -8.79 -0.50 -15.70
CA PHE A 530 -9.45 0.68 -15.17
C PHE A 530 -9.67 0.58 -13.66
N GLU A 531 -10.23 -0.55 -13.19
CA GLU A 531 -10.44 -0.78 -11.75
C GLU A 531 -9.12 -0.70 -10.97
N ARG A 532 -8.04 -1.27 -11.52
CA ARG A 532 -6.70 -1.23 -10.91
C ARG A 532 -6.06 0.15 -10.92
N LEU A 533 -6.30 0.95 -11.96
CA LEU A 533 -5.67 2.25 -12.13
C LEU A 533 -6.42 3.36 -11.41
N LYS A 534 -7.73 3.34 -11.50
CA LYS A 534 -8.60 4.44 -11.06
C LYS A 534 -9.64 4.02 -10.03
N GLY A 535 -10.08 2.76 -9.98
CA GLY A 535 -11.17 2.26 -9.16
C GLY A 535 -11.87 3.35 -8.35
N TYR A 536 -13.13 3.61 -8.55
CA TYR A 536 -13.80 4.84 -8.07
C TYR A 536 -13.73 5.01 -6.56
N SER A 537 -13.72 3.92 -5.80
CA SER A 537 -13.46 3.97 -4.37
C SER A 537 -12.73 2.71 -3.94
N ASN A 538 -11.53 2.89 -3.48
CA ASN A 538 -10.68 1.81 -2.99
C ASN A 538 -10.62 1.74 -1.46
N SER A 539 -11.42 2.56 -0.75
CA SER A 539 -11.42 2.59 0.70
C SER A 539 -12.64 1.87 1.26
N VAL A 540 -12.39 0.77 1.95
CA VAL A 540 -13.37 0.09 2.81
C VAL A 540 -13.40 0.69 4.22
N ARG A 541 -12.75 1.84 4.42
CA ARG A 541 -12.72 2.54 5.70
C ARG A 541 -13.60 3.76 5.64
N TRP A 542 -14.38 3.95 6.69
CA TRP A 542 -15.06 5.20 6.93
C TRP A 542 -14.05 6.35 7.09
N GLN A 543 -14.31 7.51 6.49
CA GLN A 543 -13.41 8.67 6.54
C GLN A 543 -14.23 9.95 6.54
N ARG A 544 -13.94 10.83 7.51
CA ARG A 544 -14.38 12.22 7.49
C ARG A 544 -13.24 13.11 7.02
N ILE A 545 -13.50 13.94 6.05
CA ILE A 545 -12.50 14.77 5.37
C ILE A 545 -12.92 16.23 5.44
N ASP A 546 -12.15 17.00 6.19
CA ASP A 546 -12.26 18.44 6.30
C ASP A 546 -10.84 19.04 6.42
N ARG A 547 -10.77 20.33 6.75
CA ARG A 547 -9.49 21.02 6.91
C ARG A 547 -8.60 20.42 8.00
N ASP A 548 -9.20 19.93 9.08
CA ASP A 548 -8.46 19.44 10.22
C ASP A 548 -7.97 18.00 10.01
N THR A 549 -8.82 17.12 9.52
CA THR A 549 -8.47 15.73 9.23
C THR A 549 -7.52 15.59 8.05
N ALA A 550 -7.55 16.52 7.09
CA ALA A 550 -6.69 16.54 5.91
C ALA A 550 -5.38 17.31 6.07
N ARG A 551 -5.02 17.76 7.29
CA ARG A 551 -3.76 18.51 7.56
C ARG A 551 -2.51 17.81 7.07
N GLU A 552 -2.48 16.49 7.10
CA GLU A 552 -1.35 15.67 6.65
C GLU A 552 -1.33 15.43 5.13
N ASP A 553 -2.41 15.74 4.40
CA ASP A 553 -2.40 15.60 2.93
C ASP A 553 -1.83 16.87 2.27
N PRO A 554 -0.59 16.82 1.75
CA PRO A 554 0.07 17.98 1.15
C PRO A 554 -0.62 18.48 -0.13
N LEU A 555 -1.58 17.72 -0.68
CA LEU A 555 -2.35 18.08 -1.88
C LEU A 555 -3.76 18.57 -1.56
N TYR A 556 -4.21 18.50 -0.30
CA TYR A 556 -5.53 19.04 0.07
C TYR A 556 -5.63 20.55 -0.25
N PRO A 557 -6.74 21.05 -0.80
CA PRO A 557 -7.98 20.33 -1.13
C PRO A 557 -8.01 19.69 -2.53
N LEU A 558 -6.96 19.80 -3.34
CA LEU A 558 -6.94 19.29 -4.72
C LEU A 558 -6.95 17.77 -4.82
N SER A 559 -6.80 17.07 -3.70
CA SER A 559 -6.83 15.61 -3.60
C SER A 559 -8.20 15.02 -3.28
N MET A 560 -9.23 15.84 -3.18
CA MET A 560 -10.57 15.44 -2.70
C MET A 560 -11.21 14.28 -3.51
N ALA A 561 -10.90 14.15 -4.80
CA ALA A 561 -11.36 13.01 -5.62
C ALA A 561 -10.88 11.62 -5.13
N ARG A 562 -9.97 11.56 -4.13
CA ARG A 562 -9.57 10.29 -3.49
C ARG A 562 -10.63 9.68 -2.57
N TYR A 563 -11.56 10.48 -2.15
CA TYR A 563 -12.50 10.14 -1.10
C TYR A 563 -13.88 9.78 -1.65
N GLY A 564 -13.95 9.48 -2.92
CA GLY A 564 -15.11 8.97 -3.60
C GLY A 564 -15.41 9.73 -4.92
N PRO A 565 -16.11 9.07 -5.84
CA PRO A 565 -16.50 9.69 -7.10
C PRO A 565 -17.71 10.59 -6.91
N GLY A 566 -17.74 11.73 -7.61
CA GLY A 566 -18.93 12.59 -7.70
C GLY A 566 -20.08 11.95 -8.48
N SER A 567 -19.82 10.85 -9.19
CA SER A 567 -20.83 10.08 -9.94
C SER A 567 -21.79 9.27 -9.05
N CYS A 568 -21.51 9.16 -7.73
CA CYS A 568 -22.39 8.53 -6.74
C CYS A 568 -22.16 9.24 -5.38
N ALA A 569 -22.68 10.45 -5.27
CA ALA A 569 -22.49 11.33 -4.12
C ALA A 569 -23.80 12.04 -3.75
N THR A 570 -24.07 12.16 -2.45
CA THR A 570 -25.24 12.85 -1.91
C THR A 570 -24.81 14.17 -1.28
N TRP A 571 -25.55 15.21 -1.50
CA TRP A 571 -25.29 16.57 -1.04
C TRP A 571 -26.45 17.12 -0.22
N ARG A 572 -26.14 17.93 0.80
CA ARG A 572 -27.17 18.85 1.33
C ARG A 572 -27.51 19.86 0.26
N ARG A 573 -28.80 20.03 -0.02
CA ARG A 573 -29.29 20.97 -1.01
C ARG A 573 -28.76 22.36 -0.77
N GLU A 574 -28.94 22.89 0.44
CA GLU A 574 -28.49 24.23 0.83
C GLU A 574 -26.99 24.43 0.55
N VAL A 575 -26.15 23.49 0.93
CA VAL A 575 -24.70 23.53 0.66
C VAL A 575 -24.42 23.50 -0.85
N PHE A 576 -25.11 22.62 -1.60
CA PHE A 576 -24.97 22.51 -3.04
C PHE A 576 -25.34 23.83 -3.75
N GLU A 577 -26.44 24.49 -3.32
CA GLU A 577 -26.93 25.75 -3.86
C GLU A 577 -26.02 26.94 -3.48
N GLU A 578 -25.56 27.02 -2.24
CA GLU A 578 -24.58 28.02 -1.79
C GLU A 578 -23.27 27.96 -2.56
N LEU A 579 -22.83 26.74 -2.90
CA LEU A 579 -21.64 26.53 -3.74
C LEU A 579 -21.93 26.89 -5.22
N GLY A 580 -23.19 27.12 -5.64
CA GLY A 580 -23.60 27.43 -7.01
C GLY A 580 -23.67 26.23 -7.93
N GLY A 581 -23.78 24.99 -7.38
CA GLY A 581 -23.92 23.76 -8.15
C GLY A 581 -22.67 23.37 -8.94
N PHE A 582 -22.84 22.49 -9.91
CA PHE A 582 -21.76 22.10 -10.83
C PHE A 582 -21.44 23.19 -11.85
N ASP A 583 -20.16 23.42 -12.18
CA ASP A 583 -19.79 24.39 -13.23
C ASP A 583 -20.17 23.86 -14.62
N PRO A 584 -21.00 24.59 -15.39
CA PRO A 584 -21.43 24.12 -16.71
C PRO A 584 -20.30 23.97 -17.76
N LEU A 585 -19.14 24.56 -17.51
CA LEU A 585 -17.97 24.45 -18.39
C LEU A 585 -17.19 23.12 -18.20
N LEU A 586 -17.49 22.38 -17.13
CA LEU A 586 -16.83 21.13 -16.78
C LEU A 586 -17.75 19.93 -16.99
N GLY A 587 -17.14 18.76 -17.18
CA GLY A 587 -17.85 17.48 -17.18
C GLY A 587 -18.04 16.84 -18.56
N ALA A 588 -18.53 15.61 -18.54
CA ALA A 588 -18.82 14.87 -19.75
C ALA A 588 -19.82 15.60 -20.63
N GLY A 589 -19.64 15.52 -21.93
CA GLY A 589 -20.47 16.25 -22.90
C GLY A 589 -19.99 17.67 -23.21
N THR A 590 -19.02 18.20 -22.48
CA THR A 590 -18.34 19.48 -22.76
C THR A 590 -16.92 19.25 -23.30
N PRO A 591 -16.24 20.23 -23.90
CA PRO A 591 -14.85 20.12 -24.32
C PRO A 591 -13.87 19.75 -23.20
N THR A 592 -14.21 19.99 -21.93
CA THR A 592 -13.37 19.67 -20.77
C THR A 592 -13.47 18.21 -20.31
N MET A 593 -14.52 17.49 -20.72
CA MET A 593 -14.74 16.04 -20.60
C MET A 593 -14.87 15.50 -19.16
N ALA A 594 -14.43 16.20 -18.13
CA ALA A 594 -14.46 15.80 -16.72
C ALA A 594 -14.15 16.99 -15.79
N GLY A 595 -14.05 16.75 -14.48
CA GLY A 595 -13.53 17.69 -13.47
C GLY A 595 -14.60 18.45 -12.71
N GLU A 596 -15.88 18.25 -13.01
CA GLU A 596 -17.01 18.92 -12.38
C GLU A 596 -17.20 18.54 -10.91
N ASP A 597 -17.02 17.28 -10.60
CA ASP A 597 -17.10 16.74 -9.24
C ASP A 597 -15.93 17.21 -8.37
N LEU A 598 -14.72 17.12 -8.91
CA LEU A 598 -13.53 17.59 -8.20
C LEU A 598 -13.61 19.11 -7.93
N ASP A 599 -14.10 19.90 -8.89
CA ASP A 599 -14.31 21.34 -8.71
C ASP A 599 -15.28 21.63 -7.56
N LEU A 600 -16.39 20.90 -7.49
CA LEU A 600 -17.40 21.09 -6.45
C LEU A 600 -16.85 20.69 -5.07
N PHE A 601 -16.12 19.56 -4.96
CA PHE A 601 -15.44 19.16 -3.73
C PHE A 601 -14.39 20.17 -3.26
N VAL A 602 -13.62 20.73 -4.20
CA VAL A 602 -12.62 21.77 -3.87
C VAL A 602 -13.30 23.03 -3.36
N ARG A 603 -14.44 23.44 -3.95
CA ARG A 603 -15.22 24.59 -3.46
C ARG A 603 -15.79 24.34 -2.07
N LEU A 604 -16.32 23.13 -1.80
CA LEU A 604 -16.78 22.73 -0.47
C LEU A 604 -15.65 22.83 0.57
N ALA A 605 -14.49 22.29 0.26
CA ALA A 605 -13.33 22.34 1.16
C ALA A 605 -12.85 23.79 1.43
N TYR A 606 -12.91 24.67 0.44
CA TYR A 606 -12.59 26.08 0.63
C TYR A 606 -13.66 26.84 1.44
N ALA A 607 -14.91 26.39 1.41
CA ALA A 607 -15.99 26.90 2.25
C ALA A 607 -15.92 26.38 3.70
N GLY A 608 -15.02 25.44 3.98
CA GLY A 608 -14.87 24.85 5.32
C GLY A 608 -15.79 23.67 5.60
N GLY A 609 -16.55 23.18 4.60
CA GLY A 609 -17.44 22.04 4.72
C GLY A 609 -16.70 20.71 4.75
N ALA A 610 -17.36 19.67 5.27
CA ALA A 610 -16.85 18.31 5.38
C ALA A 610 -17.43 17.38 4.31
N VAL A 611 -16.61 16.43 3.85
CA VAL A 611 -17.04 15.27 3.07
C VAL A 611 -16.88 14.03 3.94
N VAL A 612 -17.88 13.15 3.95
CA VAL A 612 -17.79 11.84 4.56
C VAL A 612 -17.76 10.77 3.46
N HIS A 613 -16.82 9.84 3.55
CA HIS A 613 -16.83 8.61 2.77
C HIS A 613 -17.32 7.47 3.65
N THR A 614 -18.45 6.87 3.29
CA THR A 614 -18.98 5.70 3.98
C THR A 614 -18.86 4.45 3.10
N PRO A 615 -18.14 3.41 3.57
CA PRO A 615 -18.00 2.15 2.83
C PRO A 615 -19.26 1.28 2.90
N HIS A 616 -20.23 1.65 3.76
CA HIS A 616 -21.47 0.88 3.96
C HIS A 616 -22.49 1.16 2.87
N ALA A 617 -22.43 2.32 2.25
CA ALA A 617 -23.21 2.65 1.06
C ALA A 617 -22.52 2.06 -0.19
N VAL A 618 -22.95 0.89 -0.63
CA VAL A 618 -22.34 0.18 -1.77
C VAL A 618 -23.12 0.43 -3.05
N ALA A 619 -22.42 0.77 -4.12
CA ALA A 619 -22.95 0.89 -5.46
C ALA A 619 -22.09 0.14 -6.48
N ARG A 620 -22.70 -0.28 -7.61
CA ARG A 620 -22.04 -1.00 -8.70
C ARG A 620 -21.97 -0.14 -9.95
N HIS A 621 -20.78 -0.03 -10.51
CA HIS A 621 -20.50 0.77 -11.70
C HIS A 621 -20.14 -0.13 -12.89
N ILE A 622 -20.81 0.07 -14.02
CA ILE A 622 -20.50 -0.60 -15.28
C ILE A 622 -19.29 0.11 -15.91
N HIS A 623 -18.14 -0.58 -15.91
CA HIS A 623 -16.90 -0.07 -16.49
C HIS A 623 -16.94 -0.09 -18.04
N ARG A 624 -16.02 0.61 -18.66
CA ARG A 624 -15.84 0.58 -20.11
C ARG A 624 -15.09 -0.69 -20.51
N ALA A 625 -15.72 -1.52 -21.31
CA ALA A 625 -15.14 -2.78 -21.80
C ALA A 625 -14.19 -2.57 -22.98
N ASP A 626 -14.40 -1.49 -23.76
CA ASP A 626 -13.60 -1.16 -24.92
C ASP A 626 -12.32 -0.39 -24.57
N TRP A 627 -11.22 -0.78 -25.22
CA TRP A 627 -9.88 -0.21 -24.97
C TRP A 627 -9.77 1.25 -25.46
N LEU A 628 -10.37 1.59 -26.59
CA LEU A 628 -10.29 2.95 -27.15
C LEU A 628 -11.12 3.93 -26.30
N GLU A 629 -12.33 3.52 -25.92
CA GLU A 629 -13.16 4.30 -25.00
C GLU A 629 -12.46 4.56 -23.66
N LEU A 630 -11.74 3.54 -23.13
CA LEU A 630 -10.97 3.70 -21.90
C LEU A 630 -9.85 4.72 -22.07
N ARG A 631 -9.13 4.70 -23.18
CA ARG A 631 -8.06 5.67 -23.46
C ARG A 631 -8.58 7.09 -23.59
N GLU A 632 -9.70 7.28 -24.28
CA GLU A 632 -10.37 8.59 -24.37
C GLU A 632 -10.80 9.10 -23.00
N ARG A 633 -11.37 8.22 -22.18
CA ARG A 633 -11.75 8.58 -20.80
C ARG A 633 -10.54 8.99 -19.96
N MET A 634 -9.42 8.29 -20.07
CA MET A 634 -8.18 8.64 -19.37
C MET A 634 -7.64 10.00 -19.82
N ARG A 635 -7.69 10.30 -21.12
CA ARG A 635 -7.35 11.62 -21.66
C ARG A 635 -8.28 12.69 -21.11
N GLY A 636 -9.59 12.41 -21.07
CA GLY A 636 -10.60 13.30 -20.51
C GLY A 636 -10.34 13.66 -19.05
N TYR A 637 -9.90 12.71 -18.22
CA TYR A 637 -9.54 13.00 -16.83
C TYR A 637 -8.37 14.00 -16.72
N GLY A 638 -7.38 13.90 -17.60
CA GLY A 638 -6.28 14.87 -17.67
C GLY A 638 -6.78 16.27 -18.08
N VAL A 639 -7.62 16.34 -19.13
CA VAL A 639 -8.19 17.61 -19.61
C VAL A 639 -9.03 18.27 -18.51
N GLY A 640 -9.93 17.51 -17.86
CA GLY A 640 -10.80 18.01 -16.81
C GLY A 640 -10.04 18.52 -15.58
N LEU A 641 -9.02 17.77 -15.15
CA LEU A 641 -8.17 18.21 -14.04
C LEU A 641 -7.47 19.54 -14.34
N ALA A 642 -6.87 19.68 -15.52
CA ALA A 642 -6.22 20.94 -15.89
C ALA A 642 -7.21 22.10 -16.04
N ALA A 643 -8.38 21.88 -16.64
CA ALA A 643 -9.43 22.87 -16.76
C ALA A 643 -9.94 23.35 -15.39
N MET A 644 -10.18 22.42 -14.47
CA MET A 644 -10.57 22.69 -13.08
C MET A 644 -9.50 23.53 -12.34
N LEU A 645 -8.21 23.20 -12.50
CA LEU A 645 -7.12 23.97 -11.88
C LEU A 645 -7.11 25.43 -12.40
N VAL A 646 -7.29 25.62 -13.70
CA VAL A 646 -7.38 26.97 -14.31
C VAL A 646 -8.59 27.73 -13.75
N LEU A 647 -9.76 27.10 -13.62
CA LEU A 647 -10.95 27.70 -13.03
C LEU A 647 -10.74 28.06 -11.55
N SER A 648 -10.10 27.19 -10.79
CA SER A 648 -9.79 27.44 -9.37
C SER A 648 -8.90 28.68 -9.20
N VAL A 649 -7.87 28.85 -10.05
CA VAL A 649 -7.01 30.03 -10.05
C VAL A 649 -7.80 31.28 -10.42
N ARG A 650 -8.70 31.22 -11.41
CA ARG A 650 -9.52 32.37 -11.83
C ARG A 650 -10.50 32.81 -10.76
N ARG A 651 -11.13 31.89 -10.06
CA ARG A 651 -12.07 32.22 -8.96
C ARG A 651 -11.35 32.74 -7.72
N ARG A 652 -10.13 32.25 -7.45
CA ARG A 652 -9.33 32.64 -6.30
C ARG A 652 -7.85 32.79 -6.72
N PRO A 653 -7.41 33.97 -7.17
CA PRO A 653 -6.03 34.18 -7.65
C PRO A 653 -4.96 33.80 -6.61
N VAL A 654 -5.26 33.97 -5.31
CA VAL A 654 -4.37 33.55 -4.21
C VAL A 654 -4.12 32.04 -4.22
N SER A 655 -5.04 31.24 -4.77
CA SER A 655 -4.85 29.78 -4.92
C SER A 655 -3.74 29.43 -5.90
N ALA A 656 -3.35 30.33 -6.82
CA ALA A 656 -2.28 30.10 -7.79
C ALA A 656 -0.96 29.74 -7.10
N PHE A 657 -0.57 30.49 -6.06
CA PHE A 657 0.65 30.23 -5.29
C PHE A 657 0.57 28.87 -4.57
N SER A 658 -0.60 28.58 -3.99
CA SER A 658 -0.87 27.31 -3.32
C SER A 658 -0.79 26.12 -4.30
N ILE A 659 -1.38 26.25 -5.49
CA ILE A 659 -1.35 25.25 -6.56
C ILE A 659 0.09 25.06 -7.05
N LEU A 660 0.79 26.15 -7.39
CA LEU A 660 2.15 26.10 -7.91
C LEU A 660 3.11 25.37 -6.94
N ARG A 661 2.99 25.65 -5.63
CA ARG A 661 3.78 24.98 -4.58
C ARG A 661 3.47 23.47 -4.47
N ARG A 662 2.28 23.05 -4.87
CA ARG A 662 1.84 21.65 -4.85
C ARG A 662 2.10 20.89 -6.15
N VAL A 663 2.30 21.59 -7.27
CA VAL A 663 2.57 20.97 -8.59
C VAL A 663 3.71 19.93 -8.55
N PRO A 664 4.89 20.18 -7.94
CA PRO A 664 5.95 19.18 -7.90
C PRO A 664 5.53 17.92 -7.16
N ARG A 665 4.78 18.06 -6.05
CA ARG A 665 4.25 16.93 -5.28
C ARG A 665 3.14 16.20 -6.03
N GLY A 666 2.28 16.92 -6.73
CA GLY A 666 1.23 16.38 -7.60
C GLY A 666 1.83 15.60 -8.78
N ALA A 667 2.84 16.17 -9.45
CA ALA A 667 3.56 15.53 -10.54
C ALA A 667 4.30 14.26 -10.08
N ALA A 668 4.99 14.31 -8.92
CA ALA A 668 5.61 13.16 -8.30
C ALA A 668 4.58 12.07 -7.98
N ARG A 669 3.40 12.44 -7.49
CA ARG A 669 2.32 11.51 -7.19
C ARG A 669 1.68 10.89 -8.44
N LEU A 670 1.50 11.67 -9.52
CA LEU A 670 1.07 11.14 -10.82
C LEU A 670 2.11 10.19 -11.43
N ALA A 671 3.39 10.47 -11.21
CA ALA A 671 4.48 9.59 -11.65
C ALA A 671 4.58 8.31 -10.81
N SER A 672 4.31 8.38 -9.50
CA SER A 672 4.45 7.27 -8.55
C SER A 672 3.21 6.35 -8.45
N ARG A 673 2.08 6.72 -9.04
CA ARG A 673 0.86 5.89 -9.13
C ARG A 673 1.08 4.70 -10.06
N THR A 674 1.95 3.75 -9.69
CA THR A 674 2.05 2.45 -10.36
C THR A 674 1.08 1.50 -9.66
N PRO A 675 0.05 0.96 -10.34
CA PRO A 675 -0.59 -0.24 -9.85
C PRO A 675 0.48 -1.29 -9.62
N GLU A 676 0.39 -2.05 -8.56
CA GLU A 676 1.25 -3.20 -8.32
C GLU A 676 0.89 -4.28 -9.34
N LEU A 677 1.33 -4.09 -10.58
CA LEU A 677 1.26 -5.11 -11.61
C LEU A 677 2.49 -6.01 -11.46
N PRO A 678 2.34 -7.34 -11.61
CA PRO A 678 3.47 -8.25 -11.63
C PRO A 678 4.50 -7.79 -12.66
N LEU A 679 5.76 -7.72 -12.25
CA LEU A 679 6.87 -7.26 -13.11
C LEU A 679 7.04 -8.12 -14.39
N SER A 680 6.48 -9.32 -14.41
CA SER A 680 6.52 -10.27 -15.53
C SER A 680 5.59 -9.93 -16.69
N ASP A 681 4.49 -9.19 -16.47
CA ASP A 681 3.53 -8.90 -17.54
C ASP A 681 3.89 -7.65 -18.34
N ARG A 682 4.57 -7.87 -19.48
CA ARG A 682 4.98 -6.79 -20.40
C ARG A 682 3.79 -6.11 -21.08
N ALA A 683 2.74 -6.87 -21.44
CA ALA A 683 1.57 -6.34 -22.14
C ALA A 683 0.74 -5.41 -21.24
N ALA A 684 0.39 -5.86 -20.05
CA ALA A 684 -0.33 -5.04 -19.06
C ALA A 684 0.45 -3.77 -18.69
N ARG A 685 1.78 -3.87 -18.53
CA ARG A 685 2.64 -2.70 -18.30
C ARG A 685 2.68 -1.72 -19.47
N SER A 686 2.66 -2.23 -20.70
CA SER A 686 2.61 -1.40 -21.90
C SER A 686 1.29 -0.64 -21.99
N ARG A 687 0.16 -1.34 -21.82
CA ARG A 687 -1.19 -0.76 -21.79
C ARG A 687 -1.35 0.27 -20.69
N LEU A 688 -0.83 -0.01 -19.48
CA LEU A 688 -0.85 0.94 -18.38
C LEU A 688 -0.03 2.21 -18.67
N ARG A 689 1.15 2.06 -19.29
CA ARG A 689 1.97 3.23 -19.71
C ARG A 689 1.23 4.07 -20.74
N GLN A 690 0.48 3.44 -21.64
CA GLN A 690 -0.32 4.12 -22.64
C GLN A 690 -1.46 4.93 -22.01
N LEU A 691 -2.23 4.35 -21.09
CA LEU A 691 -3.29 5.05 -20.34
C LEU A 691 -2.77 6.28 -19.59
N ARG A 692 -1.60 6.15 -18.96
CA ARG A 692 -0.96 7.29 -18.28
C ARG A 692 -0.44 8.36 -19.23
N ARG A 693 0.07 7.95 -20.38
CA ARG A 693 0.46 8.89 -21.44
C ARG A 693 -0.76 9.67 -21.92
N ASP A 694 -1.88 9.00 -22.13
CA ASP A 694 -3.13 9.62 -22.57
C ASP A 694 -3.64 10.62 -21.51
N GLU A 695 -3.61 10.28 -20.22
CA GLU A 695 -3.95 11.19 -19.12
C GLU A 695 -3.03 12.43 -19.08
N ARG A 696 -1.70 12.23 -19.23
CA ARG A 696 -0.74 13.34 -19.26
C ARG A 696 -0.91 14.24 -20.46
N LEU A 697 -1.18 13.68 -21.64
CA LEU A 697 -1.47 14.45 -22.84
C LEU A 697 -2.75 15.26 -22.68
N GLY A 698 -3.75 14.72 -21.95
CA GLY A 698 -4.94 15.45 -21.57
C GLY A 698 -4.65 16.71 -20.76
N LEU A 699 -3.73 16.67 -19.80
CA LEU A 699 -3.34 17.83 -18.99
C LEU A 699 -2.90 19.02 -19.85
N LEU A 700 -2.21 18.78 -20.96
CA LEU A 700 -1.75 19.84 -21.88
C LEU A 700 -2.91 20.53 -22.61
N GLY A 701 -4.04 19.83 -22.79
CA GLY A 701 -5.22 20.33 -23.51
C GLY A 701 -6.22 21.13 -22.67
N GLY A 702 -6.09 21.12 -21.33
CA GLY A 702 -7.16 21.61 -20.44
C GLY A 702 -7.50 23.07 -20.57
N ALA A 703 -6.51 23.96 -20.69
CA ALA A 703 -6.76 25.40 -20.88
C ALA A 703 -7.47 25.72 -22.22
N ALA A 704 -7.04 25.06 -23.31
CA ALA A 704 -7.67 25.22 -24.62
C ALA A 704 -9.09 24.62 -24.63
N ALA A 705 -9.32 23.51 -23.95
CA ALA A 705 -10.65 22.93 -23.80
C ALA A 705 -11.59 23.85 -23.03
N LEU A 706 -11.12 24.50 -21.97
CA LEU A 706 -11.89 25.47 -21.20
C LEU A 706 -12.25 26.71 -22.02
N MET A 707 -11.34 27.20 -22.87
CA MET A 707 -11.64 28.33 -23.78
C MET A 707 -12.71 27.94 -24.79
N ARG A 708 -12.66 26.73 -25.37
CA ARG A 708 -13.70 26.23 -26.28
C ARG A 708 -15.05 26.11 -25.57
N ALA A 709 -15.09 25.52 -24.38
CA ALA A 709 -16.31 25.39 -23.60
C ALA A 709 -16.98 26.74 -23.33
N ARG A 710 -16.19 27.81 -23.11
CA ARG A 710 -16.70 29.16 -22.96
C ARG A 710 -17.27 29.73 -24.25
N GLY A 711 -16.59 29.49 -25.38
CA GLY A 711 -17.08 29.92 -26.70
C GLY A 711 -18.44 29.29 -27.03
N GLU A 712 -18.57 27.96 -26.78
CA GLU A 712 -19.83 27.24 -26.98
C GLU A 712 -20.96 27.75 -26.06
N ALA A 713 -20.67 28.00 -24.77
CA ALA A 713 -21.63 28.55 -23.83
C ALA A 713 -22.07 30.01 -24.19
N GLY A 714 -21.19 30.77 -24.82
CA GLY A 714 -21.50 32.12 -25.31
C GLY A 714 -22.32 32.14 -26.59
N SER A 715 -22.12 31.21 -27.51
CA SER A 715 -22.85 31.09 -28.77
C SER A 715 -24.28 30.55 -28.61
N GLY A 716 -24.56 29.77 -27.57
CA GLY A 716 -25.92 29.29 -27.26
C GLY A 716 -26.82 30.31 -26.57
N ARG A 717 -26.34 31.55 -26.34
CA ARG A 717 -27.14 32.70 -25.82
C ARG A 717 -27.57 33.69 -26.92
N ARG A 718 -27.30 33.40 -28.20
CA ARG A 718 -27.78 34.23 -29.32
C ARG A 718 -28.95 33.59 -30.05
#